data_23dc358fb22a1ea1fc074cd2e0e8613a
#
_entry.id   23dc358fb22a1ea1fc074cd2e0e8613a
#
_cell.length_a   1.000
_cell.length_b   1.000
_cell.length_c   1.000
_cell.angle_alpha   90.00
_cell.angle_beta   90.00
_cell.angle_gamma   90.00
#
_symmetry.space_group_name_H-M   'P 1'
#
loop_
_entity.id
_entity.type
_entity.pdbx_description
1 polymer ?
#
loop_
_entity_poly.entity_id
_entity_poly.type
_entity_poly.pdbx_seq_one_letter_code
_entity_poly.pdbx_strand_id
1 'polypeptide(L)'
;MAQLRDYLHTAVPAPLMDAGAAVVDLHVYIAKIDREFKTQRYDDIDAPLLYVRIQIGEATCSALIDCGASRNYISQDFMVRAGLGPRVRRKAQPTQVTLADCHTHKSIDRCIDDVPVYFAPRASGAVSFDILDTKFDMILGMSWLRSKDHPVNFFNRTVHVRDRNGVLVPCTVPLPHTSISCHVVSAASMRASIIRDDIEEMGVCFLHALPPHDASSTDSPWDPRITELLDAYSDVFEGPHGVVPDRPIRHEIILEDGAVPLRGCIYRTSEEELSVLRAQLDDLLEKGWIRPSSSPYGAPSLFVRKKNKDLRLCIDYRKLNAQTIRNAGPLPHIDDLLERLGGAQFFSKLDPKSRYHQLEIRKEDRYKTAFKTRYGHFECLVMPFGLTNAPATFQAAITTEFRHMLDRFVLIYLDDILVYSRSLDEHVEHLRTVLERLRQAKYKANCDKCEFAQQELEYLGHYVTPQGIRPLADKIEALRVWPEPTNTTDVRSFMGLAGYYQRFITGYSRIAAPMTRLQSRKVPFVFDDDARRSFQALKTAMLMAPVLSIYDPTLPTRVTTDAFGYGIGAVLEXHDXDXWHPVEYFSHKVPPINSLDDARKKELLAFVMALKRWRHFLLGRRRFTWVTDNNPLTYYKTQDTVSSTIGPWVYFIDQFDFTPKHVPGLSNREQMHSREDLIFAL
;
A
#
# COMPACT_ATOMS: atom_id res chain seq x y z
N MET A 1 21.40 -24.83 18.14
CA MET A 1 21.75 -26.14 17.52
C MET A 1 21.55 -27.27 18.50
N ALA A 2 22.17 -27.24 19.70
CA ALA A 2 21.98 -28.33 20.71
C ALA A 2 20.48 -28.52 21.04
N GLN A 3 19.77 -27.46 21.34
CA GLN A 3 18.34 -27.52 21.68
C GLN A 3 17.48 -28.09 20.52
N LEU A 4 17.86 -27.80 19.28
CA LEU A 4 17.16 -28.34 18.11
C LEU A 4 17.42 -29.85 17.96
N ARG A 5 18.65 -30.30 18.24
CA ARG A 5 18.98 -31.74 18.23
C ARG A 5 18.16 -32.49 19.28
N ASP A 6 18.07 -31.95 20.49
CA ASP A 6 17.29 -32.54 21.58
C ASP A 6 15.79 -32.60 21.23
N TYR A 7 15.28 -31.58 20.63
CA TYR A 7 13.87 -31.49 20.19
C TYR A 7 13.52 -32.55 19.13
N LEU A 8 14.45 -32.79 18.18
CA LEU A 8 14.25 -33.79 17.13
C LEU A 8 14.28 -35.23 17.62
N HIS A 9 14.75 -35.48 18.86
CA HIS A 9 14.86 -36.79 19.46
C HIS A 9 13.76 -37.09 20.50
N THR A 10 12.92 -36.12 20.87
CA THR A 10 11.83 -36.30 21.82
C THR A 10 10.50 -36.62 21.13
N ALA A 11 9.76 -37.57 21.66
CA ALA A 11 8.51 -38.04 21.05
C ALA A 11 7.31 -37.12 21.28
N VAL A 12 7.35 -36.26 22.30
CA VAL A 12 6.28 -35.27 22.60
C VAL A 12 6.94 -33.95 23.07
N PRO A 13 6.88 -32.92 22.29
CA PRO A 13 7.50 -31.63 22.69
C PRO A 13 6.66 -30.88 23.72
N ALA A 14 7.31 -30.47 24.81
CA ALA A 14 6.76 -29.48 25.72
C ALA A 14 6.82 -28.10 25.03
N PRO A 15 5.84 -27.23 25.20
CA PRO A 15 5.89 -25.91 24.57
C PRO A 15 7.06 -25.10 25.13
N LEU A 16 7.91 -24.65 24.25
CA LEU A 16 9.01 -23.72 24.57
C LEU A 16 8.39 -22.31 24.72
N MET A 17 8.05 -21.97 25.92
CA MET A 17 7.32 -20.72 26.19
C MET A 17 8.23 -19.49 26.35
N ASP A 18 9.56 -19.61 26.26
CA ASP A 18 10.43 -18.50 26.72
C ASP A 18 11.64 -18.18 25.81
N ALA A 19 11.52 -18.33 24.51
CA ALA A 19 12.68 -18.08 23.65
C ALA A 19 12.50 -16.96 22.60
N GLY A 20 11.61 -16.01 22.83
CA GLY A 20 11.43 -14.87 21.94
C GLY A 20 11.01 -15.22 20.51
N ALA A 21 10.42 -16.42 20.33
CA ALA A 21 9.92 -16.82 19.01
C ALA A 21 8.62 -16.08 18.70
N ALA A 22 8.60 -15.36 17.59
CA ALA A 22 7.38 -14.74 17.12
C ALA A 22 6.41 -15.83 16.66
N VAL A 23 5.21 -15.86 17.22
CA VAL A 23 4.17 -16.77 16.75
C VAL A 23 3.58 -16.15 15.47
N VAL A 24 3.84 -16.79 14.34
CA VAL A 24 3.33 -16.34 13.05
C VAL A 24 2.18 -17.26 12.65
N ASP A 25 1.00 -16.69 12.44
CA ASP A 25 -0.11 -17.45 11.86
C ASP A 25 0.26 -17.81 10.42
N LEU A 26 0.32 -19.08 10.13
CA LEU A 26 0.70 -19.59 8.81
C LEU A 26 -0.27 -19.12 7.73
N HIS A 27 -1.56 -19.01 8.03
CA HIS A 27 -2.55 -18.51 7.08
C HIS A 27 -2.33 -17.03 6.78
N VAL A 28 -2.02 -16.23 7.79
CA VAL A 28 -1.68 -14.80 7.62
C VAL A 28 -0.37 -14.66 6.83
N TYR A 29 0.62 -15.51 7.12
CA TYR A 29 1.91 -15.50 6.42
C TYR A 29 1.74 -15.91 4.94
N ILE A 30 0.97 -16.98 4.67
CA ILE A 30 0.67 -17.41 3.30
C ILE A 30 -0.15 -16.34 2.57
N ALA A 31 -1.14 -15.74 3.24
CA ALA A 31 -1.94 -14.66 2.67
C ALA A 31 -1.11 -13.39 2.40
N LYS A 32 -0.11 -13.13 3.23
CA LYS A 32 0.86 -12.04 3.02
C LYS A 32 1.71 -12.32 1.78
N ILE A 33 2.26 -13.51 1.67
CA ILE A 33 3.03 -13.95 0.49
C ILE A 33 2.15 -13.87 -0.77
N ASP A 34 0.92 -14.38 -0.72
CA ASP A 34 -0.05 -14.33 -1.82
C ASP A 34 -0.35 -12.88 -2.23
N ARG A 35 -0.51 -12.00 -1.26
CA ARG A 35 -0.77 -10.58 -1.50
C ARG A 35 0.43 -9.88 -2.14
N GLU A 36 1.63 -10.14 -1.64
CA GLU A 36 2.88 -9.60 -2.19
C GLU A 36 3.08 -10.06 -3.64
N PHE A 37 2.73 -11.31 -3.94
CA PHE A 37 2.83 -11.84 -5.31
C PHE A 37 1.72 -11.34 -6.24
N LYS A 38 0.52 -11.05 -5.74
CA LYS A 38 -0.59 -10.54 -6.54
C LYS A 38 -0.41 -9.08 -6.99
N THR A 39 0.49 -8.34 -6.35
CA THR A 39 0.70 -6.91 -6.65
C THR A 39 1.75 -6.64 -7.73
N GLN A 40 2.44 -7.67 -8.24
CA GLN A 40 3.41 -7.47 -9.32
C GLN A 40 2.68 -7.16 -10.64
N ARG A 41 2.76 -5.91 -11.08
CA ARG A 41 2.29 -5.49 -12.40
C ARG A 41 3.46 -5.61 -13.39
N TYR A 42 3.21 -6.33 -14.47
CA TYR A 42 4.13 -6.35 -15.60
C TYR A 42 3.67 -5.31 -16.61
N ASP A 43 4.59 -4.48 -17.07
CA ASP A 43 4.32 -3.56 -18.17
C ASP A 43 4.07 -4.36 -19.46
N ASP A 44 3.11 -3.91 -20.24
CA ASP A 44 2.32 -4.67 -21.20
C ASP A 44 2.99 -4.99 -22.55
N ILE A 45 4.31 -5.15 -22.63
CA ILE A 45 4.91 -5.36 -23.96
C ILE A 45 5.12 -6.85 -24.26
N ASP A 46 5.34 -7.68 -23.26
CA ASP A 46 5.43 -9.14 -23.45
C ASP A 46 4.56 -9.85 -22.43
N ALA A 47 3.59 -10.63 -22.89
CA ALA A 47 2.77 -11.47 -22.02
C ALA A 47 3.70 -12.37 -21.18
N PRO A 48 3.68 -12.22 -19.85
CA PRO A 48 4.65 -12.96 -19.05
C PRO A 48 4.41 -14.47 -19.13
N LEU A 49 5.50 -15.22 -19.32
CA LEU A 49 5.46 -16.66 -19.39
C LEU A 49 4.84 -17.26 -18.12
N LEU A 50 4.12 -18.35 -18.28
CA LEU A 50 3.42 -19.01 -17.16
C LEU A 50 4.30 -20.13 -16.61
N TYR A 51 4.61 -20.06 -15.31
CA TYR A 51 5.44 -21.04 -14.62
C TYR A 51 4.67 -21.75 -13.51
N VAL A 52 5.09 -23.00 -13.25
CA VAL A 52 4.61 -23.80 -12.11
C VAL A 52 5.83 -24.24 -11.31
N ARG A 53 5.78 -24.07 -10.01
CA ARG A 53 6.88 -24.53 -9.13
C ARG A 53 6.78 -26.03 -8.92
N ILE A 54 7.87 -26.71 -9.19
CA ILE A 54 7.94 -28.16 -9.07
C ILE A 54 9.17 -28.59 -8.25
N GLN A 55 9.07 -29.82 -7.74
CA GLN A 55 10.17 -30.46 -7.01
C GLN A 55 10.30 -31.90 -7.48
N ILE A 56 11.55 -32.34 -7.72
CA ILE A 56 11.91 -33.71 -8.02
C ILE A 56 13.01 -34.11 -7.05
N GLY A 57 12.70 -35.04 -6.12
CA GLY A 57 13.62 -35.38 -5.05
C GLY A 57 13.90 -34.13 -4.18
N GLU A 58 15.16 -33.75 -4.09
CA GLU A 58 15.59 -32.55 -3.36
C GLU A 58 15.73 -31.31 -4.25
N ALA A 59 15.68 -31.48 -5.58
CA ALA A 59 15.86 -30.37 -6.53
C ALA A 59 14.53 -29.68 -6.84
N THR A 60 14.53 -28.35 -6.88
CA THR A 60 13.36 -27.54 -7.23
C THR A 60 13.66 -26.68 -8.47
N CYS A 61 12.64 -26.41 -9.26
CA CYS A 61 12.71 -25.45 -10.35
C CYS A 61 11.35 -24.84 -10.65
N SER A 62 11.35 -23.81 -11.48
CA SER A 62 10.13 -23.23 -12.07
C SER A 62 9.99 -23.83 -13.46
N ALA A 63 8.99 -24.70 -13.66
CA ALA A 63 8.71 -25.31 -14.97
C ALA A 63 7.85 -24.38 -15.80
N LEU A 64 8.29 -24.07 -17.01
CA LEU A 64 7.52 -23.29 -17.97
C LEU A 64 6.33 -24.11 -18.49
N ILE A 65 5.13 -23.53 -18.48
CA ILE A 65 3.97 -24.10 -19.14
C ILE A 65 3.94 -23.55 -20.57
N ASP A 66 4.10 -24.45 -21.55
CA ASP A 66 4.19 -24.05 -22.96
C ASP A 66 3.24 -24.88 -23.82
N CYS A 67 2.10 -24.29 -24.20
CA CYS A 67 1.12 -24.94 -25.06
C CYS A 67 1.61 -25.08 -26.52
N GLY A 68 2.70 -24.39 -26.89
CA GLY A 68 3.35 -24.58 -28.19
C GLY A 68 4.27 -25.79 -28.23
N ALA A 69 4.73 -26.26 -27.06
CA ALA A 69 5.59 -27.43 -26.96
C ALA A 69 4.76 -28.72 -27.03
N SER A 70 5.04 -29.59 -27.97
CA SER A 70 4.30 -30.84 -28.14
C SER A 70 4.59 -31.87 -27.06
N ARG A 71 5.77 -31.80 -26.42
CA ARG A 71 6.25 -32.73 -25.39
C ARG A 71 6.77 -31.98 -24.16
N ASN A 72 7.12 -32.74 -23.13
CA ASN A 72 7.75 -32.19 -21.93
C ASN A 72 9.27 -32.30 -22.06
N TYR A 73 9.98 -31.26 -21.63
CA TYR A 73 11.44 -31.21 -21.76
C TYR A 73 12.07 -30.91 -20.42
N ILE A 74 13.28 -31.49 -20.20
CA ILE A 74 14.10 -31.24 -19.03
C ILE A 74 15.52 -30.92 -19.49
N SER A 75 16.14 -29.89 -18.90
CA SER A 75 17.53 -29.54 -19.23
C SER A 75 18.49 -30.57 -18.63
N GLN A 76 19.65 -30.72 -19.25
CA GLN A 76 20.68 -31.64 -18.76
C GLN A 76 21.16 -31.21 -17.37
N ASP A 77 21.32 -29.90 -17.15
CA ASP A 77 21.76 -29.35 -15.86
C ASP A 77 20.77 -29.69 -14.75
N PHE A 78 19.48 -29.44 -14.94
CA PHE A 78 18.48 -29.73 -13.93
C PHE A 78 18.34 -31.24 -13.70
N MET A 79 18.41 -32.05 -14.77
CA MET A 79 18.40 -33.51 -14.70
C MET A 79 19.53 -34.02 -13.76
N VAL A 80 20.73 -33.46 -13.87
CA VAL A 80 21.86 -33.80 -13.03
C VAL A 80 21.61 -33.38 -11.58
N ARG A 81 21.18 -32.15 -11.37
CA ARG A 81 20.84 -31.61 -10.03
C ARG A 81 19.74 -32.42 -9.33
N ALA A 82 18.80 -32.94 -10.10
CA ALA A 82 17.71 -33.78 -9.58
C ALA A 82 18.09 -35.26 -9.41
N GLY A 83 19.37 -35.65 -9.67
CA GLY A 83 19.85 -36.99 -9.50
C GLY A 83 19.24 -38.01 -10.46
N LEU A 84 18.75 -37.60 -11.60
CA LEU A 84 18.03 -38.45 -12.55
C LEU A 84 18.94 -39.15 -13.57
N GLY A 85 20.24 -38.89 -13.54
CA GLY A 85 21.21 -39.48 -14.48
C GLY A 85 21.06 -40.98 -14.68
N PRO A 86 20.96 -41.80 -13.62
CA PRO A 86 20.82 -43.27 -13.74
C PRO A 86 19.51 -43.74 -14.41
N ARG A 87 18.51 -42.85 -14.54
CA ARG A 87 17.19 -43.16 -15.14
C ARG A 87 17.13 -42.82 -16.60
N VAL A 88 18.18 -42.22 -17.17
CA VAL A 88 18.21 -41.79 -18.56
C VAL A 88 18.27 -43.04 -19.47
N ARG A 89 17.40 -43.11 -20.46
CA ARG A 89 17.43 -44.15 -21.46
C ARG A 89 17.48 -43.55 -22.87
N ARG A 90 18.02 -44.34 -23.82
CA ARG A 90 18.01 -43.93 -25.25
C ARG A 90 16.71 -44.36 -25.91
N LYS A 91 16.22 -43.50 -26.76
CA LYS A 91 15.03 -43.77 -27.59
C LYS A 91 15.39 -44.68 -28.74
N ALA A 92 14.49 -45.59 -29.07
CA ALA A 92 14.64 -46.45 -30.28
C ALA A 92 14.68 -45.62 -31.56
N GLN A 93 13.88 -44.54 -31.58
CA GLN A 93 13.87 -43.57 -32.68
C GLN A 93 13.99 -42.15 -32.09
N PRO A 94 15.00 -41.37 -32.53
CA PRO A 94 15.14 -40.00 -32.10
C PRO A 94 13.94 -39.13 -32.50
N THR A 95 13.55 -38.24 -31.58
CA THR A 95 12.46 -37.28 -31.84
C THR A 95 13.05 -36.02 -32.47
N GLN A 96 12.52 -35.63 -33.63
CA GLN A 96 12.89 -34.35 -34.25
C GLN A 96 12.02 -33.23 -33.63
N VAL A 97 12.67 -32.17 -33.20
CA VAL A 97 12.01 -30.99 -32.60
C VAL A 97 12.46 -29.73 -33.32
N THR A 98 11.50 -28.91 -33.73
CA THR A 98 11.78 -27.58 -34.29
C THR A 98 11.63 -26.58 -33.13
N LEU A 99 12.64 -25.76 -32.91
CA LEU A 99 12.60 -24.75 -31.83
C LEU A 99 11.70 -23.57 -32.25
N ALA A 100 11.43 -22.70 -31.30
CA ALA A 100 10.51 -21.55 -31.46
C ALA A 100 10.97 -20.56 -32.55
N ASP A 101 12.24 -20.59 -32.95
CA ASP A 101 12.77 -19.78 -34.06
C ASP A 101 12.33 -20.28 -35.42
N CYS A 102 11.67 -21.45 -35.49
CA CYS A 102 11.17 -22.12 -36.68
C CYS A 102 12.28 -22.57 -37.66
N HIS A 103 13.54 -22.34 -37.34
CA HIS A 103 14.70 -22.67 -38.20
C HIS A 103 15.63 -23.71 -37.60
N THR A 104 15.71 -23.77 -36.26
CA THR A 104 16.61 -24.70 -35.59
C THR A 104 15.92 -26.05 -35.35
N HIS A 105 16.49 -27.10 -35.92
CA HIS A 105 16.00 -28.47 -35.69
C HIS A 105 16.98 -29.23 -34.80
N LYS A 106 16.46 -29.85 -33.74
CA LYS A 106 17.26 -30.69 -32.86
C LYS A 106 16.73 -32.13 -32.86
N SER A 107 17.63 -33.08 -32.81
CA SER A 107 17.33 -34.51 -32.73
C SER A 107 17.54 -34.96 -31.30
N ILE A 108 16.48 -35.42 -30.63
CA ILE A 108 16.53 -35.85 -29.22
C ILE A 108 16.49 -37.36 -29.17
N ASP A 109 17.58 -37.96 -28.69
CA ASP A 109 17.75 -39.41 -28.58
C ASP A 109 17.65 -39.93 -27.14
N ARG A 110 17.49 -39.04 -26.15
CA ARG A 110 17.47 -39.41 -24.71
C ARG A 110 16.19 -38.94 -24.05
N CYS A 111 15.67 -39.77 -23.13
CA CYS A 111 14.46 -39.43 -22.35
C CYS A 111 14.52 -40.08 -20.93
N ILE A 112 13.61 -39.65 -20.12
CA ILE A 112 13.38 -40.19 -18.76
C ILE A 112 11.90 -40.39 -18.61
N ASP A 113 11.48 -41.60 -18.23
CA ASP A 113 10.05 -41.90 -18.08
C ASP A 113 9.64 -41.91 -16.62
N ASP A 114 8.37 -41.52 -16.41
CA ASP A 114 7.62 -41.64 -15.16
C ASP A 114 8.35 -41.05 -13.94
N VAL A 115 8.95 -39.86 -14.13
CA VAL A 115 9.61 -39.14 -13.04
C VAL A 115 8.54 -38.67 -12.06
N PRO A 116 8.68 -38.99 -10.75
CA PRO A 116 7.75 -38.47 -9.74
C PRO A 116 8.02 -36.99 -9.54
N VAL A 117 7.05 -36.15 -9.89
CA VAL A 117 7.13 -34.70 -9.80
C VAL A 117 6.12 -34.23 -8.74
N TYR A 118 6.57 -33.40 -7.83
CA TYR A 118 5.72 -32.73 -6.86
C TYR A 118 5.45 -31.31 -7.35
N PHE A 119 4.18 -30.96 -7.45
CA PHE A 119 3.70 -29.63 -7.85
C PHE A 119 3.26 -28.89 -6.59
N ALA A 120 3.97 -27.82 -6.26
CA ALA A 120 3.62 -27.02 -5.08
C ALA A 120 2.24 -26.37 -5.27
N PRO A 121 1.41 -26.28 -4.25
CA PRO A 121 1.68 -26.66 -2.86
C PRO A 121 1.28 -28.11 -2.46
N ARG A 122 0.48 -28.84 -3.24
CA ARG A 122 -0.11 -30.09 -2.73
C ARG A 122 -0.34 -31.22 -3.74
N ALA A 123 0.13 -31.10 -4.97
CA ALA A 123 -0.14 -32.13 -5.97
C ALA A 123 1.11 -32.93 -6.33
N SER A 124 0.96 -34.19 -6.68
CA SER A 124 2.06 -35.01 -7.18
C SER A 124 1.61 -35.89 -8.34
N GLY A 125 2.51 -36.14 -9.29
CA GLY A 125 2.22 -36.96 -10.45
C GLY A 125 3.51 -37.51 -11.09
N ALA A 126 3.37 -38.49 -11.97
CA ALA A 126 4.48 -38.99 -12.78
C ALA A 126 4.48 -38.28 -14.13
N VAL A 127 5.65 -37.79 -14.54
CA VAL A 127 5.83 -37.06 -15.82
C VAL A 127 7.03 -37.63 -16.54
N SER A 128 6.90 -37.84 -17.86
CA SER A 128 8.01 -38.29 -18.71
C SER A 128 8.57 -37.09 -19.48
N PHE A 129 9.89 -37.04 -19.63
CA PHE A 129 10.61 -35.92 -20.24
C PHE A 129 11.55 -36.36 -21.31
N ASP A 130 11.66 -35.57 -22.36
CA ASP A 130 12.74 -35.60 -23.34
C ASP A 130 13.86 -34.67 -22.84
N ILE A 131 15.12 -35.07 -22.99
CA ILE A 131 16.27 -34.27 -22.54
C ILE A 131 16.64 -33.28 -23.63
N LEU A 132 16.47 -31.98 -23.37
CA LEU A 132 16.74 -30.92 -24.33
C LEU A 132 17.30 -29.69 -23.61
N ASP A 133 18.50 -29.29 -23.95
CA ASP A 133 19.11 -28.10 -23.36
C ASP A 133 18.44 -26.83 -23.88
N THR A 134 17.77 -26.15 -22.96
CA THR A 134 17.07 -24.88 -23.19
C THR A 134 17.48 -23.88 -22.11
N LYS A 135 16.98 -22.66 -22.21
CA LYS A 135 17.13 -21.64 -21.16
C LYS A 135 16.35 -22.00 -19.88
N PHE A 136 15.43 -22.96 -19.99
CA PHE A 136 14.54 -23.32 -18.89
C PHE A 136 14.96 -24.68 -18.32
N ASP A 137 14.95 -24.79 -17.01
CA ASP A 137 15.21 -26.05 -16.34
C ASP A 137 14.23 -27.15 -16.79
N MET A 138 12.96 -26.74 -17.02
CA MET A 138 11.90 -27.66 -17.40
C MET A 138 10.82 -26.96 -18.21
N ILE A 139 10.26 -27.66 -19.19
CA ILE A 139 9.10 -27.23 -19.97
C ILE A 139 8.04 -28.32 -19.90
N LEU A 140 6.84 -27.97 -19.47
CA LEU A 140 5.66 -28.84 -19.48
C LEU A 140 4.80 -28.46 -20.68
N GLY A 141 4.77 -29.34 -21.64
CA GLY A 141 4.07 -29.11 -22.92
C GLY A 141 2.70 -29.77 -23.01
N MET A 142 2.18 -29.86 -24.24
CA MET A 142 0.85 -30.40 -24.51
C MET A 142 0.69 -31.85 -24.06
N SER A 143 1.77 -32.65 -24.07
CA SER A 143 1.70 -34.02 -23.59
C SER A 143 1.32 -34.09 -22.10
N TRP A 144 1.83 -33.15 -21.29
CA TRP A 144 1.48 -33.06 -19.85
C TRP A 144 0.09 -32.44 -19.69
N LEU A 145 -0.17 -31.32 -20.39
CA LEU A 145 -1.45 -30.59 -20.29
C LEU A 145 -2.64 -31.51 -20.57
N ARG A 146 -2.51 -32.39 -21.56
CA ARG A 146 -3.57 -33.34 -21.95
C ARG A 146 -3.64 -34.62 -21.10
N SER A 147 -2.55 -34.98 -20.41
CA SER A 147 -2.43 -36.30 -19.77
C SER A 147 -3.52 -36.56 -18.73
N LYS A 148 -3.96 -35.53 -18.00
CA LYS A 148 -5.01 -35.62 -16.98
C LYS A 148 -5.94 -34.43 -17.00
N ASP A 149 -6.10 -33.82 -18.17
CA ASP A 149 -6.96 -32.63 -18.35
C ASP A 149 -6.63 -31.55 -17.29
N HIS A 150 -5.38 -31.07 -17.29
CA HIS A 150 -4.92 -30.01 -16.39
C HIS A 150 -5.41 -28.64 -16.90
N PRO A 151 -6.44 -28.03 -16.29
CA PRO A 151 -6.96 -26.75 -16.75
C PRO A 151 -5.95 -25.61 -16.52
N VAL A 152 -5.73 -24.82 -17.57
CA VAL A 152 -4.90 -23.62 -17.50
C VAL A 152 -5.79 -22.40 -17.68
N ASN A 153 -5.77 -21.49 -16.71
CA ASN A 153 -6.46 -20.23 -16.82
C ASN A 153 -5.41 -19.13 -17.06
N PHE A 154 -5.25 -18.73 -18.29
CA PHE A 154 -4.26 -17.71 -18.67
C PHE A 154 -4.62 -16.32 -18.13
N PHE A 155 -5.90 -16.05 -17.93
CA PHE A 155 -6.35 -14.76 -17.41
C PHE A 155 -5.95 -14.59 -15.93
N ASN A 156 -6.22 -15.62 -15.11
CA ASN A 156 -5.87 -15.61 -13.68
C ASN A 156 -4.47 -16.16 -13.41
N ARG A 157 -3.79 -16.61 -14.47
CA ARG A 157 -2.44 -17.21 -14.41
C ARG A 157 -2.40 -18.40 -13.43
N THR A 158 -3.44 -19.25 -13.50
CA THR A 158 -3.51 -20.44 -12.65
C THR A 158 -3.49 -21.71 -13.49
N VAL A 159 -2.72 -22.68 -13.01
CA VAL A 159 -2.72 -24.06 -13.55
C VAL A 159 -3.27 -24.94 -12.43
N HIS A 160 -4.23 -25.80 -12.79
CA HIS A 160 -4.79 -26.75 -11.84
C HIS A 160 -4.26 -28.14 -12.15
N VAL A 161 -3.67 -28.79 -11.17
CA VAL A 161 -3.13 -30.15 -11.30
C VAL A 161 -4.05 -31.11 -10.54
N ARG A 162 -4.45 -32.20 -11.21
CA ARG A 162 -5.20 -33.27 -10.52
C ARG A 162 -4.22 -34.07 -9.67
N ASP A 163 -4.52 -34.15 -8.39
CA ASP A 163 -3.76 -34.97 -7.46
C ASP A 163 -4.09 -36.46 -7.66
N ARG A 164 -3.52 -37.33 -6.83
CA ARG A 164 -3.74 -38.79 -6.90
C ARG A 164 -5.21 -39.17 -6.63
N ASN A 165 -5.97 -38.33 -5.95
CA ASN A 165 -7.37 -38.56 -5.60
C ASN A 165 -8.34 -37.93 -6.62
N GLY A 166 -7.79 -37.32 -7.70
CA GLY A 166 -8.60 -36.68 -8.74
C GLY A 166 -9.04 -35.24 -8.42
N VAL A 167 -8.62 -34.70 -7.28
CA VAL A 167 -8.98 -33.33 -6.87
C VAL A 167 -8.12 -32.33 -7.62
N LEU A 168 -8.73 -31.25 -8.13
CA LEU A 168 -8.02 -30.16 -8.79
C LEU A 168 -7.40 -29.21 -7.77
N VAL A 169 -6.08 -29.10 -7.81
CA VAL A 169 -5.31 -28.24 -6.90
C VAL A 169 -4.69 -27.10 -7.72
N PRO A 170 -4.93 -25.84 -7.35
CA PRO A 170 -4.29 -24.73 -8.07
C PRO A 170 -2.78 -24.67 -7.74
N CYS A 171 -1.95 -24.61 -8.77
CA CYS A 171 -0.49 -24.74 -8.67
C CYS A 171 0.27 -23.61 -9.37
N THR A 172 -0.28 -22.40 -9.38
CA THR A 172 0.45 -21.29 -10.01
C THR A 172 1.26 -20.51 -9.00
N VAL A 173 2.49 -20.24 -9.39
CA VAL A 173 3.39 -19.38 -8.63
C VAL A 173 3.83 -18.26 -9.57
N PRO A 174 3.57 -17.00 -9.25
CA PRO A 174 4.24 -15.89 -9.96
C PRO A 174 5.75 -16.06 -9.80
N LEU A 175 6.52 -15.47 -10.69
CA LEU A 175 7.99 -15.54 -10.67
C LEU A 175 8.50 -15.32 -9.24
N PRO A 176 9.25 -16.27 -8.69
CA PRO A 176 9.70 -16.12 -7.30
C PRO A 176 10.63 -14.93 -7.16
N HIS A 177 10.38 -14.10 -6.16
CA HIS A 177 11.36 -13.12 -5.74
C HIS A 177 12.63 -13.88 -5.35
N THR A 178 13.77 -13.44 -5.83
CA THR A 178 15.04 -14.15 -5.66
C THR A 178 15.45 -14.38 -4.19
N SER A 179 14.80 -13.70 -3.24
CA SER A 179 15.16 -13.74 -1.83
C SER A 179 14.38 -14.74 -0.96
N ILE A 180 13.33 -15.37 -1.47
CA ILE A 180 12.51 -16.27 -0.64
C ILE A 180 12.25 -17.58 -1.39
N SER A 181 12.92 -18.64 -0.97
CA SER A 181 12.58 -20.00 -1.39
C SER A 181 12.02 -20.78 -0.19
N CYS A 182 10.76 -21.18 -0.29
CA CYS A 182 10.14 -22.01 0.75
C CYS A 182 10.14 -23.47 0.28
N HIS A 183 10.88 -24.31 0.98
CA HIS A 183 10.97 -25.74 0.67
C HIS A 183 10.45 -26.54 1.86
N VAL A 184 9.48 -27.41 1.59
CA VAL A 184 9.07 -28.39 2.60
C VAL A 184 10.02 -29.58 2.48
N VAL A 185 10.86 -29.75 3.46
CA VAL A 185 11.84 -30.83 3.51
C VAL A 185 11.45 -31.85 4.60
N SER A 186 11.84 -33.10 4.42
CA SER A 186 11.64 -34.10 5.46
C SER A 186 12.59 -33.82 6.64
N ALA A 187 12.23 -34.32 7.82
CA ALA A 187 13.10 -34.22 9.00
C ALA A 187 14.47 -34.85 8.73
N ALA A 188 14.53 -35.91 7.93
CA ALA A 188 15.79 -36.56 7.54
C ALA A 188 16.65 -35.66 6.66
N SER A 189 16.04 -34.98 5.69
CA SER A 189 16.73 -33.98 4.81
C SER A 189 17.26 -32.81 5.62
N MET A 190 16.44 -32.29 6.55
CA MET A 190 16.83 -31.19 7.43
C MET A 190 18.02 -31.57 8.30
N ARG A 191 18.01 -32.81 8.90
CA ARG A 191 19.13 -33.34 9.69
C ARG A 191 20.41 -33.43 8.86
N ALA A 192 20.30 -33.91 7.62
CA ALA A 192 21.44 -34.02 6.71
C ALA A 192 22.06 -32.66 6.38
N SER A 193 21.22 -31.63 6.17
CA SER A 193 21.69 -30.25 5.89
C SER A 193 22.36 -29.62 7.12
N ILE A 194 21.83 -29.90 8.31
CA ILE A 194 22.43 -29.45 9.59
C ILE A 194 23.81 -30.08 9.79
N ILE A 195 23.95 -31.37 9.48
CA ILE A 195 25.22 -32.13 9.64
C ILE A 195 26.27 -31.60 8.65
N ARG A 196 25.86 -31.23 7.44
CA ARG A 196 26.76 -30.71 6.39
C ARG A 196 27.16 -29.24 6.59
N ASP A 197 26.55 -28.58 7.55
CA ASP A 197 26.78 -27.15 7.82
C ASP A 197 26.43 -26.25 6.60
N ASP A 198 25.44 -26.69 5.83
CA ASP A 198 24.96 -25.99 4.61
C ASP A 198 23.97 -24.86 4.92
N ILE A 199 23.80 -24.49 6.20
CA ILE A 199 22.76 -23.52 6.64
C ILE A 199 23.44 -22.30 7.25
N GLU A 200 23.24 -21.14 6.62
CA GLU A 200 23.80 -19.86 7.10
C GLU A 200 22.98 -19.28 8.27
N GLU A 201 21.66 -19.42 8.21
CA GLU A 201 20.79 -18.90 9.27
C GLU A 201 19.56 -19.80 9.41
N MET A 202 19.09 -20.02 10.63
CA MET A 202 17.96 -20.89 10.89
C MET A 202 17.01 -20.31 11.92
N GLY A 203 15.72 -20.23 11.57
CA GLY A 203 14.64 -19.93 12.49
C GLY A 203 13.73 -21.14 12.66
N VAL A 204 13.18 -21.32 13.84
CA VAL A 204 12.24 -22.42 14.13
C VAL A 204 10.83 -21.84 14.26
N CYS A 205 9.93 -22.31 13.40
CA CYS A 205 8.49 -21.99 13.48
C CYS A 205 7.75 -23.23 13.98
N PHE A 206 6.95 -23.07 15.01
CA PHE A 206 6.08 -24.12 15.51
C PHE A 206 4.70 -23.96 14.92
N LEU A 207 4.26 -24.98 14.18
CA LEU A 207 2.89 -25.01 13.64
C LEU A 207 1.99 -25.69 14.69
N HIS A 208 1.19 -24.87 15.36
CA HIS A 208 0.15 -25.38 16.25
C HIS A 208 -1.11 -25.62 15.42
N ALA A 209 -1.58 -26.84 15.37
CA ALA A 209 -2.89 -27.13 14.83
C ALA A 209 -3.92 -26.55 15.80
N LEU A 210 -4.63 -25.54 15.38
CA LEU A 210 -5.79 -25.07 16.12
C LEU A 210 -6.78 -26.24 16.24
N PRO A 211 -7.46 -26.41 17.38
CA PRO A 211 -8.47 -27.45 17.51
C PRO A 211 -9.52 -27.26 16.40
N PRO A 212 -10.03 -28.35 15.82
CA PRO A 212 -11.01 -28.22 14.75
C PRO A 212 -12.23 -27.45 15.25
N HIS A 213 -12.47 -26.31 14.66
CA HIS A 213 -13.73 -25.60 14.88
C HIS A 213 -14.86 -26.51 14.38
N ASP A 214 -15.83 -26.75 15.23
CA ASP A 214 -17.06 -27.46 14.84
C ASP A 214 -17.64 -26.77 13.60
N ALA A 215 -17.78 -27.55 12.53
CA ALA A 215 -18.29 -27.08 11.26
C ALA A 215 -19.77 -26.82 11.34
N SER A 216 -20.17 -25.79 12.07
CA SER A 216 -21.56 -25.31 12.07
C SER A 216 -21.62 -23.80 12.31
N SER A 217 -20.89 -23.03 11.49
CA SER A 217 -21.16 -21.60 11.37
C SER A 217 -20.60 -21.10 10.05
N THR A 218 -21.39 -20.41 9.32
CA THR A 218 -21.11 -19.64 8.13
C THR A 218 -19.76 -18.90 8.25
N ASP A 219 -18.90 -19.10 7.27
CA ASP A 219 -17.57 -18.48 7.17
C ASP A 219 -17.65 -16.95 7.09
N SER A 220 -17.86 -16.31 8.22
CA SER A 220 -17.67 -14.87 8.34
C SER A 220 -16.24 -14.62 8.90
N PRO A 221 -15.41 -13.83 8.23
CA PRO A 221 -14.08 -13.52 8.74
C PRO A 221 -14.09 -12.58 9.94
N TRP A 222 -15.26 -12.16 10.40
CA TRP A 222 -15.41 -11.16 11.46
C TRP A 222 -15.93 -11.81 12.75
N ASP A 223 -15.65 -11.14 13.88
CA ASP A 223 -16.25 -11.47 15.17
C ASP A 223 -17.77 -11.59 15.01
N PRO A 224 -18.44 -12.61 15.60
CA PRO A 224 -19.89 -12.79 15.48
C PRO A 224 -20.71 -11.53 15.81
N ARG A 225 -20.26 -10.72 16.77
CA ARG A 225 -20.95 -9.47 17.16
C ARG A 225 -20.96 -8.45 16.02
N ILE A 226 -19.88 -8.43 15.22
CA ILE A 226 -19.79 -7.54 14.04
C ILE A 226 -20.75 -8.04 12.96
N THR A 227 -20.77 -9.34 12.69
CA THR A 227 -21.71 -9.94 11.71
C THR A 227 -23.15 -9.63 12.09
N GLU A 228 -23.53 -9.89 13.36
CA GLU A 228 -24.85 -9.63 13.89
C GLU A 228 -25.24 -8.14 13.76
N LEU A 229 -24.28 -7.26 14.02
CA LEU A 229 -24.48 -5.82 13.87
C LEU A 229 -24.73 -5.44 12.40
N LEU A 230 -23.93 -5.97 11.47
CA LEU A 230 -24.08 -5.66 10.04
C LEU A 230 -25.42 -6.19 9.51
N ASP A 231 -25.87 -7.35 9.97
CA ASP A 231 -27.17 -7.91 9.61
C ASP A 231 -28.31 -7.00 10.10
N ALA A 232 -28.19 -6.49 11.33
CA ALA A 232 -29.18 -5.57 11.92
C ALA A 232 -29.28 -4.23 11.17
N TYR A 233 -28.19 -3.83 10.48
CA TYR A 233 -28.12 -2.60 9.70
C TYR A 233 -28.00 -2.86 8.19
N SER A 234 -28.47 -4.01 7.71
CA SER A 234 -28.41 -4.41 6.29
C SER A 234 -29.01 -3.37 5.35
N ASP A 235 -30.04 -2.64 5.81
CA ASP A 235 -30.66 -1.55 5.05
C ASP A 235 -29.68 -0.41 4.71
N VAL A 236 -28.66 -0.17 5.54
CA VAL A 236 -27.61 0.84 5.26
C VAL A 236 -26.76 0.42 4.04
N PHE A 237 -26.65 -0.90 3.81
CA PHE A 237 -25.78 -1.45 2.75
C PHE A 237 -26.53 -1.74 1.44
N GLU A 238 -27.83 -1.50 1.40
CA GLU A 238 -28.62 -1.58 0.17
C GLU A 238 -28.22 -0.51 -0.83
N GLY A 239 -28.54 -0.75 -2.10
CA GLY A 239 -28.33 0.27 -3.13
C GLY A 239 -29.22 1.49 -2.89
N PRO A 240 -28.74 2.72 -3.15
CA PRO A 240 -29.63 3.87 -3.08
C PRO A 240 -30.68 3.76 -4.20
N HIS A 241 -31.93 3.81 -3.84
CA HIS A 241 -33.07 3.72 -4.74
C HIS A 241 -33.94 4.96 -4.63
N GLY A 242 -34.49 5.39 -5.76
CA GLY A 242 -35.47 6.46 -5.81
C GLY A 242 -34.87 7.83 -5.53
N VAL A 243 -35.72 8.74 -5.12
CA VAL A 243 -35.38 10.15 -4.90
C VAL A 243 -34.44 10.28 -3.70
N VAL A 244 -33.35 11.03 -3.89
CA VAL A 244 -32.39 11.29 -2.81
C VAL A 244 -33.10 12.10 -1.71
N PRO A 245 -32.89 11.73 -0.43
CA PRO A 245 -33.51 12.45 0.68
C PRO A 245 -33.12 13.93 0.71
N ASP A 246 -34.07 14.77 1.11
CA ASP A 246 -33.82 16.18 1.30
C ASP A 246 -32.80 16.36 2.44
N ARG A 247 -31.73 17.07 2.16
CA ARG A 247 -30.62 17.30 3.12
C ARG A 247 -30.37 18.78 3.31
N PRO A 248 -29.88 19.20 4.48
CA PRO A 248 -29.54 20.61 4.71
C PRO A 248 -28.51 21.15 3.73
N ILE A 249 -27.56 20.28 3.31
CA ILE A 249 -26.49 20.68 2.38
C ILE A 249 -26.80 20.11 1.00
N ARG A 250 -26.93 21.00 0.03
CA ARG A 250 -27.09 20.70 -1.39
C ARG A 250 -25.93 21.29 -2.17
N HIS A 251 -25.55 20.64 -3.26
CA HIS A 251 -24.47 21.15 -4.10
C HIS A 251 -24.87 22.41 -4.85
N GLU A 252 -24.03 23.42 -4.78
CA GLU A 252 -24.19 24.73 -5.43
C GLU A 252 -23.09 24.92 -6.46
N ILE A 253 -23.43 25.46 -7.63
CA ILE A 253 -22.47 25.78 -8.69
C ILE A 253 -22.47 27.30 -8.90
N ILE A 254 -21.48 27.97 -8.30
CA ILE A 254 -21.30 29.39 -8.41
C ILE A 254 -20.31 29.67 -9.55
N LEU A 255 -20.75 30.41 -10.55
CA LEU A 255 -19.89 30.71 -11.71
C LEU A 255 -19.31 32.13 -11.59
N GLU A 256 -18.17 32.34 -12.21
CA GLU A 256 -17.53 33.65 -12.33
C GLU A 256 -18.43 34.59 -13.14
N ASP A 257 -18.33 35.89 -12.88
CA ASP A 257 -19.08 36.91 -13.62
C ASP A 257 -18.72 36.83 -15.11
N GLY A 258 -19.73 36.82 -15.95
CA GLY A 258 -19.55 36.75 -17.41
C GLY A 258 -19.39 35.33 -17.94
N ALA A 259 -19.58 34.32 -17.10
CA ALA A 259 -19.51 32.92 -17.54
C ALA A 259 -20.48 32.62 -18.68
N VAL A 260 -20.02 31.91 -19.70
CA VAL A 260 -20.78 31.63 -20.93
C VAL A 260 -21.14 30.13 -20.97
N PRO A 261 -22.42 29.82 -21.34
CA PRO A 261 -22.79 28.40 -21.47
C PRO A 261 -21.90 27.62 -22.45
N LEU A 262 -21.45 26.49 -22.01
CA LEU A 262 -20.49 25.68 -22.73
C LEU A 262 -21.18 24.61 -23.57
N ARG A 263 -20.80 24.52 -24.84
CA ARG A 263 -21.37 23.57 -25.81
C ARG A 263 -20.26 22.61 -26.25
N GLY A 264 -20.29 21.43 -25.72
CA GLY A 264 -19.36 20.37 -26.11
C GLY A 264 -19.84 19.59 -27.33
N CYS A 265 -18.93 18.97 -28.07
CA CYS A 265 -19.27 18.07 -29.16
C CYS A 265 -19.48 16.66 -28.59
N ILE A 266 -20.32 15.86 -29.24
CA ILE A 266 -20.49 14.45 -28.92
C ILE A 266 -19.29 13.70 -29.54
N TYR A 267 -18.59 12.92 -28.73
CA TYR A 267 -17.50 12.09 -29.22
C TYR A 267 -18.03 10.84 -29.92
N ARG A 268 -17.30 10.36 -30.93
CA ARG A 268 -17.61 9.09 -31.58
C ARG A 268 -17.38 7.96 -30.57
N THR A 269 -18.29 7.04 -30.53
CA THR A 269 -18.30 5.93 -29.57
C THR A 269 -18.35 4.60 -30.31
N SER A 270 -17.68 3.60 -29.78
CA SER A 270 -17.73 2.22 -30.28
C SER A 270 -19.07 1.58 -29.94
N GLU A 271 -19.38 0.44 -30.55
CA GLU A 271 -20.60 -0.33 -30.27
C GLU A 271 -20.66 -0.79 -28.81
N GLU A 272 -19.51 -1.21 -28.27
CA GLU A 272 -19.37 -1.57 -26.85
C GLU A 272 -19.73 -0.38 -25.96
N GLU A 273 -19.17 0.78 -26.23
CA GLU A 273 -19.43 2.00 -25.47
C GLU A 273 -20.91 2.43 -25.58
N LEU A 274 -21.53 2.24 -26.74
CA LEU A 274 -22.95 2.58 -26.93
C LEU A 274 -23.88 1.69 -26.10
N SER A 275 -23.60 0.38 -26.04
CA SER A 275 -24.41 -0.54 -25.22
C SER A 275 -24.30 -0.20 -23.74
N VAL A 276 -23.08 0.11 -23.27
CA VAL A 276 -22.81 0.51 -21.89
C VAL A 276 -23.48 1.88 -21.60
N LEU A 277 -23.39 2.82 -22.55
CA LEU A 277 -24.03 4.15 -22.41
C LEU A 277 -25.53 4.01 -22.19
N ARG A 278 -26.20 3.21 -23.02
CA ARG A 278 -27.66 2.98 -22.91
C ARG A 278 -28.01 2.42 -21.53
N ALA A 279 -27.32 1.34 -21.10
CA ALA A 279 -27.59 0.70 -19.82
C ALA A 279 -27.39 1.66 -18.64
N GLN A 280 -26.31 2.47 -18.67
CA GLN A 280 -26.03 3.42 -17.59
C GLN A 280 -27.00 4.61 -17.60
N LEU A 281 -27.44 5.08 -18.77
CA LEU A 281 -28.46 6.15 -18.86
C LEU A 281 -29.82 5.68 -18.34
N ASP A 282 -30.21 4.45 -18.72
CA ASP A 282 -31.49 3.86 -18.27
C ASP A 282 -31.48 3.70 -16.73
N ASP A 283 -30.37 3.23 -16.14
CA ASP A 283 -30.19 3.11 -14.69
C ASP A 283 -30.31 4.49 -14.00
N LEU A 284 -29.65 5.51 -14.55
CA LEU A 284 -29.69 6.88 -13.96
C LEU A 284 -31.09 7.51 -14.07
N LEU A 285 -31.80 7.25 -15.17
CA LEU A 285 -33.17 7.72 -15.37
C LEU A 285 -34.16 7.00 -14.43
N GLU A 286 -34.02 5.68 -14.30
CA GLU A 286 -34.85 4.86 -13.40
C GLU A 286 -34.68 5.30 -11.94
N LYS A 287 -33.46 5.60 -11.52
CA LYS A 287 -33.16 6.14 -10.19
C LYS A 287 -33.66 7.58 -9.99
N GLY A 288 -34.03 8.28 -11.06
CA GLY A 288 -34.42 9.67 -10.99
C GLY A 288 -33.24 10.62 -10.70
N TRP A 289 -32.02 10.23 -11.08
CA TRP A 289 -30.81 11.01 -10.84
C TRP A 289 -30.48 11.98 -11.97
N ILE A 290 -31.03 11.73 -13.16
CA ILE A 290 -30.95 12.63 -14.30
C ILE A 290 -32.34 12.81 -14.90
N ARG A 291 -32.49 13.87 -15.73
CA ARG A 291 -33.74 14.09 -16.52
C ARG A 291 -33.38 14.71 -17.86
N PRO A 292 -34.28 14.62 -18.87
CA PRO A 292 -34.11 15.36 -20.13
C PRO A 292 -33.97 16.84 -19.87
N SER A 293 -33.16 17.53 -20.71
CA SER A 293 -32.83 18.94 -20.52
C SER A 293 -32.92 19.73 -21.82
N SER A 294 -33.33 21.00 -21.72
CA SER A 294 -33.25 22.00 -22.79
C SER A 294 -32.20 23.09 -22.48
N SER A 295 -31.29 22.80 -21.56
CA SER A 295 -30.27 23.74 -21.08
C SER A 295 -29.39 24.29 -22.23
N PRO A 296 -28.95 25.55 -22.14
CA PRO A 296 -27.91 26.06 -23.06
C PRO A 296 -26.53 25.40 -22.83
N TYR A 297 -26.30 24.74 -21.67
CA TYR A 297 -25.07 24.00 -21.36
C TYR A 297 -25.15 22.62 -22.00
N GLY A 298 -24.00 22.03 -22.28
CA GLY A 298 -23.95 20.68 -22.84
C GLY A 298 -22.53 20.13 -22.82
N ALA A 299 -22.13 19.54 -21.68
CA ALA A 299 -20.84 18.90 -21.55
C ALA A 299 -20.77 17.60 -22.38
N PRO A 300 -19.63 17.25 -22.96
CA PRO A 300 -19.51 15.97 -23.66
C PRO A 300 -19.38 14.81 -22.67
N SER A 301 -19.85 13.64 -23.10
CA SER A 301 -19.68 12.39 -22.36
C SER A 301 -18.50 11.60 -22.95
N LEU A 302 -17.77 10.87 -22.10
CA LEU A 302 -16.66 10.02 -22.48
C LEU A 302 -16.63 8.78 -21.61
N PHE A 303 -15.84 7.79 -22.00
CA PHE A 303 -15.69 6.54 -21.25
C PHE A 303 -14.28 6.39 -20.68
N VAL A 304 -14.21 5.89 -19.47
CA VAL A 304 -12.95 5.56 -18.80
C VAL A 304 -13.02 4.09 -18.38
N ARG A 305 -11.98 3.34 -18.66
CA ARG A 305 -11.87 1.95 -18.21
C ARG A 305 -11.46 1.92 -16.75
N LYS A 306 -12.21 1.19 -15.94
CA LYS A 306 -11.87 0.91 -14.55
C LYS A 306 -10.71 -0.11 -14.47
N LYS A 307 -10.15 -0.32 -13.29
CA LYS A 307 -9.12 -1.34 -13.04
C LYS A 307 -9.58 -2.76 -13.47
N ASN A 308 -10.87 -3.05 -13.31
CA ASN A 308 -11.49 -4.32 -13.71
C ASN A 308 -11.90 -4.36 -15.20
N LYS A 309 -11.43 -3.39 -15.99
CA LYS A 309 -11.69 -3.21 -17.43
C LYS A 309 -13.12 -2.77 -17.79
N ASP A 310 -14.05 -2.70 -16.83
CA ASP A 310 -15.40 -2.18 -17.08
C ASP A 310 -15.36 -0.73 -17.54
N LEU A 311 -16.25 -0.36 -18.46
CA LEU A 311 -16.42 1.02 -18.92
C LEU A 311 -17.28 1.81 -17.93
N ARG A 312 -16.83 3.00 -17.60
CA ARG A 312 -17.55 3.95 -16.77
C ARG A 312 -17.84 5.23 -17.57
N LEU A 313 -19.11 5.62 -17.61
CA LEU A 313 -19.52 6.89 -18.20
C LEU A 313 -18.99 8.03 -17.32
N CYS A 314 -18.28 8.96 -17.93
CA CYS A 314 -17.78 10.18 -17.30
C CYS A 314 -18.25 11.36 -18.11
N ILE A 315 -18.59 12.44 -17.43
CA ILE A 315 -19.00 13.68 -18.08
C ILE A 315 -17.83 14.67 -17.96
N ASP A 316 -17.47 15.28 -19.06
CA ASP A 316 -16.31 16.18 -19.09
C ASP A 316 -16.71 17.58 -18.64
N TYR A 317 -16.61 17.82 -17.34
CA TYR A 317 -16.90 19.10 -16.72
C TYR A 317 -15.68 20.04 -16.66
N ARG A 318 -14.55 19.73 -17.29
CA ARG A 318 -13.34 20.58 -17.22
C ARG A 318 -13.61 22.03 -17.58
N LYS A 319 -14.41 22.29 -18.63
CA LYS A 319 -14.76 23.63 -19.04
C LYS A 319 -15.71 24.33 -18.05
N LEU A 320 -16.67 23.61 -17.46
CA LEU A 320 -17.54 24.12 -16.40
C LEU A 320 -16.71 24.43 -15.15
N ASN A 321 -15.83 23.52 -14.77
CA ASN A 321 -14.94 23.67 -13.61
C ASN A 321 -14.03 24.90 -13.73
N ALA A 322 -13.59 25.22 -14.96
CA ALA A 322 -12.75 26.39 -15.22
C ALA A 322 -13.49 27.73 -14.97
N GLN A 323 -14.82 27.71 -15.01
CA GLN A 323 -15.67 28.90 -14.75
C GLN A 323 -16.31 28.83 -13.36
N THR A 324 -16.11 27.77 -12.61
CA THR A 324 -16.71 27.57 -11.27
C THR A 324 -15.80 28.13 -10.20
N ILE A 325 -16.37 29.01 -9.37
CA ILE A 325 -15.64 29.52 -8.18
C ILE A 325 -15.40 28.38 -7.22
N ARG A 326 -14.14 28.20 -6.84
CA ARG A 326 -13.76 27.12 -5.94
C ARG A 326 -14.24 27.38 -4.51
N ASN A 327 -14.80 26.37 -3.90
CA ASN A 327 -15.22 26.40 -2.50
C ASN A 327 -13.98 26.58 -1.60
N ALA A 328 -14.10 27.51 -0.65
CA ALA A 328 -13.05 27.80 0.35
C ALA A 328 -13.16 26.93 1.60
N GLY A 329 -14.06 25.93 1.61
CA GLY A 329 -14.22 25.01 2.74
C GLY A 329 -12.92 24.26 3.04
N PRO A 330 -12.46 24.25 4.32
CA PRO A 330 -11.20 23.61 4.65
C PRO A 330 -11.32 22.09 4.60
N LEU A 331 -10.26 21.45 4.10
CA LEU A 331 -10.06 20.02 4.30
C LEU A 331 -9.14 19.83 5.52
N PRO A 332 -9.40 18.85 6.37
CA PRO A 332 -8.51 18.60 7.49
C PRO A 332 -7.12 18.16 6.99
N HIS A 333 -6.09 18.49 7.74
CA HIS A 333 -4.74 18.01 7.42
C HIS A 333 -4.64 16.51 7.71
N ILE A 334 -4.02 15.78 6.80
CA ILE A 334 -3.84 14.32 6.94
C ILE A 334 -3.08 13.98 8.23
N ASP A 335 -2.04 14.75 8.53
CA ASP A 335 -1.25 14.56 9.75
C ASP A 335 -2.14 14.68 11.01
N ASP A 336 -3.00 15.71 11.07
CA ASP A 336 -3.91 15.91 12.21
C ASP A 336 -4.84 14.71 12.42
N LEU A 337 -5.33 14.12 11.31
CA LEU A 337 -6.22 12.95 11.40
C LEU A 337 -5.47 11.70 11.90
N LEU A 338 -4.26 11.47 11.38
CA LEU A 338 -3.45 10.32 11.82
C LEU A 338 -3.10 10.41 13.31
N GLU A 339 -2.84 11.62 13.81
CA GLU A 339 -2.51 11.87 15.21
C GLU A 339 -3.65 11.51 16.17
N ARG A 340 -4.91 11.56 15.70
CA ARG A 340 -6.07 11.21 16.54
C ARG A 340 -6.17 9.72 16.85
N LEU A 341 -5.44 8.87 16.14
CA LEU A 341 -5.54 7.42 16.25
C LEU A 341 -4.73 6.83 17.42
N GLY A 342 -4.14 7.69 18.27
CA GLY A 342 -3.33 7.26 19.41
C GLY A 342 -4.07 6.31 20.35
N GLY A 343 -3.50 5.12 20.58
CA GLY A 343 -4.07 4.10 21.47
C GLY A 343 -5.18 3.26 20.86
N ALA A 344 -5.54 3.50 19.61
CA ALA A 344 -6.56 2.70 18.93
C ALA A 344 -6.03 1.30 18.60
N GLN A 345 -6.88 0.29 18.79
CA GLN A 345 -6.56 -1.12 18.55
C GLN A 345 -7.41 -1.71 17.43
N PHE A 346 -8.59 -1.14 17.19
CA PHE A 346 -9.54 -1.63 16.18
C PHE A 346 -9.99 -0.48 15.28
N PHE A 347 -10.08 -0.78 14.00
CA PHE A 347 -10.38 0.20 12.96
C PHE A 347 -11.46 -0.35 12.03
N SER A 348 -12.41 0.49 11.62
CA SER A 348 -13.35 0.17 10.54
C SER A 348 -13.40 1.33 9.55
N LYS A 349 -13.33 1.00 8.27
CA LYS A 349 -13.38 1.98 7.18
C LYS A 349 -14.68 1.79 6.41
N LEU A 350 -15.47 2.84 6.29
CA LEU A 350 -16.74 2.82 5.57
C LEU A 350 -16.62 3.61 4.27
N ASP A 351 -17.09 3.02 3.16
CA ASP A 351 -17.11 3.63 1.82
C ASP A 351 -18.56 3.97 1.46
N PRO A 352 -18.96 5.25 1.40
CA PRO A 352 -20.32 5.61 1.01
C PRO A 352 -20.64 5.17 -0.43
N LYS A 353 -21.76 4.47 -0.60
CA LYS A 353 -22.18 3.91 -1.89
C LYS A 353 -22.62 5.02 -2.84
N SER A 354 -22.08 5.01 -4.06
CA SER A 354 -22.35 6.06 -5.07
C SER A 354 -21.97 7.48 -4.63
N ARG A 355 -21.36 7.61 -3.46
CA ARG A 355 -20.73 8.84 -2.92
C ARG A 355 -21.53 10.10 -3.23
N TYR A 356 -21.04 10.91 -4.18
CA TYR A 356 -21.60 12.24 -4.52
C TYR A 356 -23.06 12.19 -4.96
N HIS A 357 -23.53 11.09 -5.58
CA HIS A 357 -24.93 10.96 -6.02
C HIS A 357 -25.92 10.91 -4.84
N GLN A 358 -25.46 10.82 -3.60
CA GLN A 358 -26.31 10.87 -2.41
C GLN A 358 -26.70 12.29 -1.99
N LEU A 359 -26.20 13.32 -2.71
CA LEU A 359 -26.54 14.72 -2.47
C LEU A 359 -27.22 15.33 -3.70
N GLU A 360 -28.26 16.14 -3.45
CA GLU A 360 -28.93 16.88 -4.52
C GLU A 360 -28.13 18.12 -4.96
N ILE A 361 -28.32 18.50 -6.22
CA ILE A 361 -27.90 19.81 -6.73
C ILE A 361 -29.06 20.78 -6.48
N ARG A 362 -28.76 22.03 -6.09
CA ARG A 362 -29.76 23.10 -5.98
C ARG A 362 -30.53 23.21 -7.28
N LYS A 363 -31.86 23.40 -7.20
CA LYS A 363 -32.75 23.40 -8.36
C LYS A 363 -32.30 24.40 -9.42
N GLU A 364 -31.84 25.57 -8.98
CA GLU A 364 -31.38 26.67 -9.81
C GLU A 364 -30.02 26.44 -10.48
N ASP A 365 -29.32 25.37 -10.12
CA ASP A 365 -28.02 25.04 -10.69
C ASP A 365 -28.01 23.77 -11.56
N ARG A 366 -29.09 22.99 -11.54
CA ARG A 366 -29.17 21.70 -12.24
C ARG A 366 -28.86 21.83 -13.74
N TYR A 367 -29.40 22.86 -14.39
CA TYR A 367 -29.23 23.09 -15.84
C TYR A 367 -27.74 23.28 -16.23
N LYS A 368 -26.88 23.75 -15.30
CA LYS A 368 -25.44 23.94 -15.54
C LYS A 368 -24.72 22.60 -15.75
N THR A 369 -25.26 21.50 -15.19
CA THR A 369 -24.66 20.15 -15.29
C THR A 369 -25.07 19.43 -16.56
N ALA A 370 -25.80 20.05 -17.46
CA ALA A 370 -26.34 19.39 -18.64
C ALA A 370 -25.24 18.79 -19.51
N PHE A 371 -25.49 17.60 -20.03
CA PHE A 371 -24.52 16.83 -20.82
C PHE A 371 -25.24 16.20 -22.02
N LYS A 372 -24.46 15.98 -23.08
CA LYS A 372 -24.95 15.48 -24.36
C LYS A 372 -24.47 14.04 -24.61
N THR A 373 -25.39 13.24 -25.07
CA THR A 373 -25.11 11.86 -25.53
C THR A 373 -25.80 11.64 -26.88
N ARG A 374 -25.50 10.55 -27.53
CA ARG A 374 -26.21 10.14 -28.75
C ARG A 374 -27.70 9.93 -28.49
N TYR A 375 -28.10 9.59 -27.25
CA TYR A 375 -29.49 9.26 -26.87
C TYR A 375 -30.25 10.45 -26.32
N GLY A 376 -29.64 11.62 -26.26
CA GLY A 376 -30.32 12.82 -25.79
C GLY A 376 -29.45 13.77 -25.00
N HIS A 377 -30.10 14.82 -24.53
CA HIS A 377 -29.54 15.87 -23.70
C HIS A 377 -30.18 15.77 -22.31
N PHE A 378 -29.34 15.63 -21.30
CA PHE A 378 -29.76 15.35 -19.91
C PHE A 378 -29.10 16.31 -18.96
N GLU A 379 -29.72 16.56 -17.79
CA GLU A 379 -29.10 17.29 -16.68
C GLU A 379 -29.22 16.49 -15.39
N CYS A 380 -28.29 16.72 -14.47
CA CYS A 380 -28.21 15.98 -13.20
C CYS A 380 -29.10 16.61 -12.12
N LEU A 381 -29.84 15.78 -11.41
CA LEU A 381 -30.61 16.17 -10.21
C LEU A 381 -29.78 15.97 -8.95
N VAL A 382 -28.86 15.02 -9.00
CA VAL A 382 -27.91 14.72 -7.91
C VAL A 382 -26.50 15.09 -8.34
N MET A 383 -25.61 15.28 -7.38
CA MET A 383 -24.25 15.75 -7.61
C MET A 383 -23.42 14.67 -8.35
N PRO A 384 -23.02 14.91 -9.62
CA PRO A 384 -22.25 13.93 -10.37
C PRO A 384 -20.77 13.98 -10.03
N PHE A 385 -20.06 12.93 -10.43
CA PHE A 385 -18.61 12.94 -10.41
C PHE A 385 -18.06 13.97 -11.41
N GLY A 386 -16.91 14.55 -11.08
CA GLY A 386 -16.18 15.43 -11.99
C GLY A 386 -16.39 16.93 -11.75
N LEU A 387 -17.35 17.34 -10.91
CA LEU A 387 -17.51 18.75 -10.51
C LEU A 387 -16.41 19.14 -9.51
N THR A 388 -15.82 20.33 -9.69
CA THR A 388 -14.65 20.76 -8.90
C THR A 388 -14.93 20.85 -7.40
N ASN A 389 -16.16 21.27 -7.01
CA ASN A 389 -16.52 21.43 -5.60
C ASN A 389 -17.24 20.22 -4.99
N ALA A 390 -17.42 19.12 -5.74
CA ALA A 390 -18.13 17.94 -5.24
C ALA A 390 -17.45 17.31 -4.00
N PRO A 391 -16.12 17.12 -3.98
CA PRO A 391 -15.48 16.59 -2.78
C PRO A 391 -15.70 17.46 -1.54
N ALA A 392 -15.56 18.77 -1.65
CA ALA A 392 -15.73 19.71 -0.54
C ALA A 392 -17.18 19.72 -0.03
N THR A 393 -18.15 19.68 -0.94
CA THR A 393 -19.58 19.63 -0.58
C THR A 393 -19.89 18.33 0.17
N PHE A 394 -19.38 17.19 -0.31
CA PHE A 394 -19.61 15.89 0.32
C PHE A 394 -18.95 15.85 1.70
N GLN A 395 -17.70 16.32 1.81
CA GLN A 395 -16.98 16.44 3.09
C GLN A 395 -17.84 17.23 4.10
N ALA A 396 -18.34 18.40 3.70
CA ALA A 396 -19.16 19.26 4.57
C ALA A 396 -20.45 18.52 5.02
N ALA A 397 -21.10 17.83 4.11
CA ALA A 397 -22.35 17.11 4.40
C ALA A 397 -22.11 16.00 5.42
N ILE A 398 -21.10 15.13 5.17
CA ILE A 398 -20.79 14.02 6.07
C ILE A 398 -20.27 14.53 7.42
N THR A 399 -19.41 15.54 7.40
CA THR A 399 -18.88 16.17 8.64
C THR A 399 -20.02 16.69 9.53
N THR A 400 -21.05 17.30 8.92
CA THR A 400 -22.22 17.79 9.65
C THR A 400 -22.97 16.65 10.34
N GLU A 401 -23.15 15.53 9.66
CA GLU A 401 -23.86 14.37 10.22
C GLU A 401 -23.13 13.75 11.40
N PHE A 402 -21.80 13.71 11.35
CA PHE A 402 -20.98 13.05 12.37
C PHE A 402 -20.34 14.03 13.38
N ARG A 403 -20.76 15.29 13.41
CA ARG A 403 -20.13 16.37 14.19
C ARG A 403 -19.85 15.96 15.64
N HIS A 404 -20.78 15.24 16.32
CA HIS A 404 -20.65 14.86 17.72
C HIS A 404 -19.69 13.67 17.95
N MET A 405 -19.31 12.99 16.89
CA MET A 405 -18.44 11.80 16.94
C MET A 405 -17.01 12.10 16.48
N LEU A 406 -16.82 13.25 15.81
CA LEU A 406 -15.51 13.64 15.25
C LEU A 406 -14.47 13.75 16.37
N ASP A 407 -13.27 13.27 16.08
CA ASP A 407 -12.09 13.28 16.97
C ASP A 407 -12.27 12.49 18.26
N ARG A 408 -13.43 11.83 18.45
CA ARG A 408 -13.70 10.94 19.58
C ARG A 408 -13.54 9.48 19.18
N PHE A 409 -14.18 9.08 18.09
CA PHE A 409 -14.08 7.73 17.51
C PHE A 409 -14.38 7.71 16.00
N VAL A 410 -14.58 8.86 15.38
CA VAL A 410 -14.82 8.98 13.93
C VAL A 410 -13.89 10.02 13.34
N LEU A 411 -13.24 9.69 12.23
CA LEU A 411 -12.49 10.62 11.38
C LEU A 411 -13.09 10.58 9.98
N ILE A 412 -13.11 11.74 9.32
CA ILE A 412 -13.66 11.88 7.97
C ILE A 412 -12.66 12.63 7.09
N TYR A 413 -12.32 12.02 5.96
CA TYR A 413 -11.52 12.69 4.94
C TYR A 413 -12.13 12.41 3.57
N LEU A 414 -12.72 13.44 2.97
CA LEU A 414 -13.44 13.34 1.71
C LEU A 414 -14.49 12.23 1.76
N ASP A 415 -14.21 11.13 1.09
CA ASP A 415 -15.14 10.01 0.94
C ASP A 415 -14.98 8.92 2.03
N ASP A 416 -13.86 8.94 2.76
CA ASP A 416 -13.52 7.88 3.72
C ASP A 416 -13.99 8.25 5.13
N ILE A 417 -14.78 7.37 5.74
CA ILE A 417 -15.21 7.46 7.14
C ILE A 417 -14.45 6.38 7.90
N LEU A 418 -13.62 6.77 8.86
CA LEU A 418 -12.86 5.83 9.70
C LEU A 418 -13.43 5.85 11.12
N VAL A 419 -13.79 4.66 11.64
CA VAL A 419 -14.17 4.44 13.03
C VAL A 419 -13.00 3.76 13.73
N TYR A 420 -12.61 4.26 14.91
CA TYR A 420 -11.48 3.71 15.66
C TYR A 420 -11.82 3.59 17.16
N SER A 421 -11.24 2.59 17.83
CA SER A 421 -11.56 2.29 19.23
C SER A 421 -10.39 1.58 19.91
N ARG A 422 -10.36 1.66 21.24
CA ARG A 422 -9.30 1.05 22.06
C ARG A 422 -9.56 -0.42 22.38
N SER A 423 -10.81 -0.87 22.29
CA SER A 423 -11.17 -2.27 22.52
C SER A 423 -12.26 -2.69 21.54
N LEU A 424 -12.42 -4.00 21.37
CA LEU A 424 -13.45 -4.55 20.48
C LEU A 424 -14.86 -4.24 20.99
N ASP A 425 -15.05 -4.24 22.31
CA ASP A 425 -16.35 -3.92 22.91
C ASP A 425 -16.76 -2.47 22.60
N GLU A 426 -15.83 -1.53 22.80
CA GLU A 426 -16.04 -0.13 22.39
C GLU A 426 -16.31 -0.03 20.89
N HIS A 427 -15.58 -0.83 20.10
CA HIS A 427 -15.67 -0.76 18.63
C HIS A 427 -17.06 -1.16 18.12
N VAL A 428 -17.66 -2.20 18.70
CA VAL A 428 -19.02 -2.64 18.37
C VAL A 428 -20.02 -1.50 18.64
N GLU A 429 -19.88 -0.82 19.78
CA GLU A 429 -20.79 0.28 20.18
C GLU A 429 -20.57 1.52 19.31
N HIS A 430 -19.31 1.84 18.97
CA HIS A 430 -18.99 2.95 18.07
C HIS A 430 -19.56 2.69 16.67
N LEU A 431 -19.38 1.47 16.15
CA LEU A 431 -19.94 1.07 14.86
C LEU A 431 -21.46 1.15 14.86
N ARG A 432 -22.11 0.66 15.95
CA ARG A 432 -23.56 0.74 16.11
C ARG A 432 -24.03 2.19 15.98
N THR A 433 -23.35 3.10 16.69
CA THR A 433 -23.67 4.53 16.70
C THR A 433 -23.53 5.14 15.30
N VAL A 434 -22.45 4.77 14.59
CA VAL A 434 -22.17 5.28 13.24
C VAL A 434 -23.22 4.75 12.24
N LEU A 435 -23.50 3.44 12.28
CA LEU A 435 -24.49 2.81 11.38
C LEU A 435 -25.90 3.37 11.62
N GLU A 436 -26.26 3.58 12.89
CA GLU A 436 -27.55 4.18 13.26
C GLU A 436 -27.65 5.62 12.71
N ARG A 437 -26.56 6.39 12.77
CA ARG A 437 -26.54 7.75 12.20
C ARG A 437 -26.69 7.73 10.69
N LEU A 438 -25.98 6.80 10.01
CA LEU A 438 -26.14 6.62 8.55
C LEU A 438 -27.59 6.25 8.19
N ARG A 439 -28.20 5.35 8.96
CA ARG A 439 -29.61 4.94 8.79
C ARG A 439 -30.55 6.15 8.91
N GLN A 440 -30.44 6.90 10.01
CA GLN A 440 -31.27 8.08 10.28
C GLN A 440 -31.12 9.16 9.20
N ALA A 441 -29.89 9.41 8.77
CA ALA A 441 -29.60 10.38 7.72
C ALA A 441 -29.80 9.80 6.31
N LYS A 442 -30.19 8.51 6.22
CA LYS A 442 -30.47 7.80 4.96
C LYS A 442 -29.27 7.77 4.00
N TYR A 443 -28.06 7.74 4.56
CA TYR A 443 -26.85 7.49 3.76
C TYR A 443 -26.67 5.99 3.57
N LYS A 444 -26.17 5.61 2.41
CA LYS A 444 -25.88 4.21 2.05
C LYS A 444 -24.39 3.98 1.95
N ALA A 445 -23.94 2.81 2.41
CA ALA A 445 -22.54 2.40 2.34
C ALA A 445 -22.39 1.18 1.43
N ASN A 446 -21.17 0.95 0.93
CA ASN A 446 -20.86 -0.19 0.06
C ASN A 446 -20.19 -1.27 0.89
N CYS A 447 -20.94 -2.29 1.31
CA CYS A 447 -20.42 -3.35 2.20
C CYS A 447 -19.14 -4.02 1.65
N ASP A 448 -19.10 -4.28 0.34
CA ASP A 448 -17.96 -4.95 -0.32
C ASP A 448 -16.65 -4.13 -0.25
N LYS A 449 -16.77 -2.83 -0.05
CA LYS A 449 -15.62 -1.92 0.03
C LYS A 449 -15.33 -1.45 1.46
N CYS A 450 -16.20 -1.80 2.40
CA CYS A 450 -15.98 -1.49 3.81
C CYS A 450 -15.05 -2.53 4.43
N GLU A 451 -14.29 -2.09 5.41
CA GLU A 451 -13.45 -2.97 6.22
C GLU A 451 -13.91 -2.81 7.66
N PHE A 452 -14.18 -3.90 8.36
CA PHE A 452 -14.76 -3.85 9.71
C PHE A 452 -13.83 -4.50 10.74
N ALA A 453 -13.68 -3.84 11.88
CA ALA A 453 -12.99 -4.33 13.09
C ALA A 453 -11.59 -4.90 12.79
N GLN A 454 -10.84 -4.25 11.92
CA GLN A 454 -9.48 -4.64 11.57
C GLN A 454 -8.49 -4.10 12.60
N GLN A 455 -7.43 -4.85 12.88
CA GLN A 455 -6.28 -4.34 13.66
C GLN A 455 -5.28 -3.61 12.76
N GLU A 456 -5.37 -3.79 11.46
CA GLU A 456 -4.54 -3.09 10.48
C GLU A 456 -5.39 -2.79 9.25
N LEU A 457 -5.36 -1.55 8.77
CA LEU A 457 -6.02 -1.19 7.50
C LEU A 457 -5.34 0.00 6.82
N GLU A 458 -5.67 0.16 5.54
CA GLU A 458 -5.17 1.27 4.73
C GLU A 458 -6.04 2.52 4.95
N TYR A 459 -5.41 3.61 5.44
CA TYR A 459 -6.06 4.90 5.62
C TYR A 459 -5.12 6.04 5.22
N LEU A 460 -5.58 6.92 4.35
CA LEU A 460 -4.85 8.12 3.91
C LEU A 460 -3.41 7.79 3.47
N GLY A 461 -3.25 6.78 2.63
CA GLY A 461 -1.95 6.43 2.07
C GLY A 461 -0.97 5.77 3.04
N HIS A 462 -1.44 5.34 4.19
CA HIS A 462 -0.64 4.66 5.22
C HIS A 462 -1.34 3.38 5.65
N TYR A 463 -0.59 2.39 6.11
CA TYR A 463 -1.12 1.34 6.97
C TYR A 463 -1.19 1.88 8.39
N VAL A 464 -2.38 1.82 8.97
CA VAL A 464 -2.62 2.19 10.37
C VAL A 464 -2.71 0.90 11.17
N THR A 465 -1.95 0.82 12.28
CA THR A 465 -1.88 -0.36 13.15
C THR A 465 -1.91 0.10 14.62
N PRO A 466 -2.12 -0.82 15.58
CA PRO A 466 -2.03 -0.47 17.02
C PRO A 466 -0.65 0.08 17.42
N GLN A 467 0.41 -0.30 16.71
CA GLN A 467 1.78 0.15 17.00
C GLN A 467 2.08 1.52 16.39
N GLY A 468 1.26 1.96 15.42
CA GLY A 468 1.49 3.22 14.74
C GLY A 468 1.18 3.17 13.25
N ILE A 469 1.88 3.99 12.48
CA ILE A 469 1.67 4.11 11.04
C ILE A 469 2.91 3.69 10.27
N ARG A 470 2.71 3.13 9.07
CA ARG A 470 3.81 2.79 8.15
C ARG A 470 3.38 3.07 6.71
N PRO A 471 4.33 3.29 5.81
CA PRO A 471 3.99 3.52 4.40
C PRO A 471 3.32 2.30 3.77
N LEU A 472 2.50 2.53 2.74
CA LEU A 472 1.87 1.43 1.99
C LEU A 472 2.92 0.65 1.20
N ALA A 473 2.81 -0.68 1.23
CA ALA A 473 3.74 -1.58 0.54
C ALA A 473 3.77 -1.33 -0.97
N ASP A 474 2.60 -1.09 -1.60
CA ASP A 474 2.53 -0.81 -3.03
C ASP A 474 3.22 0.52 -3.41
N LYS A 475 3.19 1.51 -2.51
CA LYS A 475 3.87 2.80 -2.72
C LYS A 475 5.38 2.65 -2.57
N ILE A 476 5.81 1.88 -1.58
CA ILE A 476 7.24 1.56 -1.38
C ILE A 476 7.76 0.78 -2.59
N GLU A 477 7.00 -0.20 -3.08
CA GLU A 477 7.36 -0.97 -4.26
C GLU A 477 7.42 -0.07 -5.51
N ALA A 478 6.45 0.83 -5.66
CA ALA A 478 6.47 1.79 -6.78
C ALA A 478 7.75 2.64 -6.76
N LEU A 479 8.19 3.07 -5.57
CA LEU A 479 9.46 3.81 -5.42
C LEU A 479 10.66 2.91 -5.74
N ARG A 480 10.65 1.66 -5.27
CA ARG A 480 11.74 0.71 -5.50
C ARG A 480 12.01 0.48 -6.99
N VAL A 481 10.95 0.28 -7.77
CA VAL A 481 11.05 0.00 -9.21
C VAL A 481 11.07 1.26 -10.07
N TRP A 482 10.96 2.45 -9.47
CA TRP A 482 10.89 3.71 -10.22
C TRP A 482 12.11 3.86 -11.14
N PRO A 483 11.90 4.10 -12.43
CA PRO A 483 13.03 4.26 -13.35
C PRO A 483 13.78 5.57 -13.10
N GLU A 484 15.03 5.63 -13.53
CA GLU A 484 15.84 6.85 -13.43
C GLU A 484 15.14 8.00 -14.18
N PRO A 485 14.93 9.16 -13.53
CA PRO A 485 14.24 10.28 -14.18
C PRO A 485 14.97 10.79 -15.43
N THR A 486 14.23 11.03 -16.50
CA THR A 486 14.76 11.51 -17.77
C THR A 486 14.46 12.99 -18.01
N ASN A 487 13.62 13.60 -17.18
CA ASN A 487 13.20 15.01 -17.34
C ASN A 487 12.69 15.56 -15.98
N THR A 488 12.47 16.87 -15.95
CA THR A 488 12.00 17.59 -14.76
C THR A 488 10.63 17.07 -14.26
N THR A 489 9.74 16.62 -15.17
CA THR A 489 8.43 16.10 -14.80
C THR A 489 8.57 14.78 -14.03
N ASP A 490 9.45 13.88 -14.49
CA ASP A 490 9.74 12.61 -13.82
C ASP A 490 10.27 12.88 -12.41
N VAL A 491 11.22 13.83 -12.28
CA VAL A 491 11.76 14.23 -10.97
C VAL A 491 10.64 14.71 -10.04
N ARG A 492 9.75 15.58 -10.54
CA ARG A 492 8.63 16.10 -9.75
C ARG A 492 7.69 15.00 -9.30
N SER A 493 7.41 14.04 -10.18
CA SER A 493 6.54 12.90 -9.86
C SER A 493 7.14 12.02 -8.76
N PHE A 494 8.43 11.67 -8.90
CA PHE A 494 9.16 10.91 -7.88
C PHE A 494 9.21 11.66 -6.55
N MET A 495 9.62 12.93 -6.59
CA MET A 495 9.76 13.76 -5.39
C MET A 495 8.41 14.05 -4.72
N GLY A 496 7.31 14.05 -5.47
CA GLY A 496 5.97 14.16 -4.91
C GLY A 496 5.65 12.97 -4.01
N LEU A 497 5.97 11.76 -4.47
CA LEU A 497 5.73 10.54 -3.68
C LEU A 497 6.72 10.44 -2.51
N ALA A 498 8.01 10.68 -2.75
CA ALA A 498 9.03 10.65 -1.69
C ALA A 498 8.76 11.72 -0.62
N GLY A 499 8.33 12.91 -1.04
CA GLY A 499 7.98 14.01 -0.14
C GLY A 499 6.74 13.73 0.71
N TYR A 500 5.80 12.93 0.19
CA TYR A 500 4.62 12.51 0.97
C TYR A 500 5.03 11.70 2.19
N TYR A 501 6.08 10.88 2.07
CA TYR A 501 6.57 10.03 3.15
C TYR A 501 7.82 10.58 3.86
N GLN A 502 8.12 11.88 3.70
CA GLN A 502 9.34 12.48 4.27
C GLN A 502 9.43 12.35 5.80
N ARG A 503 8.29 12.24 6.49
CA ARG A 503 8.23 12.08 7.95
C ARG A 503 8.85 10.75 8.44
N PHE A 504 9.04 9.78 7.53
CA PHE A 504 9.67 8.49 7.81
C PHE A 504 11.18 8.49 7.55
N ILE A 505 11.73 9.57 6.99
CA ILE A 505 13.11 9.62 6.49
C ILE A 505 13.95 10.59 7.33
N THR A 506 14.94 10.04 8.02
CA THR A 506 15.93 10.85 8.73
C THR A 506 16.74 11.68 7.70
N GLY A 507 16.91 12.97 7.94
CA GLY A 507 17.71 13.82 7.09
C GLY A 507 17.19 14.04 5.67
N TYR A 508 15.89 13.88 5.44
CA TYR A 508 15.26 13.97 4.12
C TYR A 508 15.74 15.19 3.30
N SER A 509 15.77 16.38 3.90
CA SER A 509 16.10 17.61 3.16
C SER A 509 17.54 17.61 2.61
N ARG A 510 18.47 16.96 3.32
CA ARG A 510 19.86 16.80 2.89
C ARG A 510 19.95 15.78 1.76
N ILE A 511 19.33 14.61 1.95
CA ILE A 511 19.33 13.53 0.94
C ILE A 511 18.67 14.04 -0.35
N ALA A 512 17.55 14.75 -0.24
CA ALA A 512 16.73 15.19 -1.38
C ALA A 512 17.27 16.44 -2.10
N ALA A 513 18.30 17.13 -1.55
CA ALA A 513 18.75 18.43 -2.08
C ALA A 513 19.13 18.39 -3.57
N PRO A 514 19.94 17.43 -4.07
CA PRO A 514 20.27 17.36 -5.49
C PRO A 514 19.04 17.19 -6.38
N MET A 515 18.11 16.33 -5.98
CA MET A 515 16.86 16.08 -6.72
C MET A 515 15.93 17.30 -6.68
N THR A 516 15.86 17.98 -5.53
CA THR A 516 15.07 19.21 -5.37
C THR A 516 15.52 20.31 -6.33
N ARG A 517 16.83 20.45 -6.52
CA ARG A 517 17.41 21.40 -7.48
C ARG A 517 16.85 21.16 -8.90
N LEU A 518 16.72 19.91 -9.31
CA LEU A 518 16.24 19.53 -10.65
C LEU A 518 14.75 19.73 -10.87
N GLN A 519 13.97 20.06 -9.82
CA GLN A 519 12.54 20.38 -9.98
C GLN A 519 12.31 21.76 -10.58
N SER A 520 13.32 22.63 -10.54
CA SER A 520 13.22 24.01 -11.04
C SER A 520 13.35 24.05 -12.57
N ARG A 521 12.43 24.74 -13.23
CA ARG A 521 12.49 25.00 -14.68
C ARG A 521 13.64 25.95 -15.04
N LYS A 522 14.19 26.67 -14.05
CA LYS A 522 15.30 27.62 -14.23
C LYS A 522 16.67 26.93 -14.27
N VAL A 523 16.73 25.65 -13.90
CA VAL A 523 17.96 24.86 -13.87
C VAL A 523 17.94 23.90 -15.06
N PRO A 524 19.00 23.88 -15.90
CA PRO A 524 19.08 22.87 -16.96
C PRO A 524 19.00 21.47 -16.38
N PHE A 525 18.27 20.58 -17.04
CA PHE A 525 18.12 19.21 -16.56
C PHE A 525 19.40 18.42 -16.88
N VAL A 526 20.19 18.16 -15.85
CA VAL A 526 21.38 17.29 -15.91
C VAL A 526 21.28 16.32 -14.73
N PHE A 527 21.04 15.06 -15.02
CA PHE A 527 20.94 14.01 -14.00
C PHE A 527 22.36 13.50 -13.71
N ASP A 528 23.07 14.26 -12.88
CA ASP A 528 24.48 14.02 -12.53
C ASP A 528 24.61 12.94 -11.44
N ASP A 529 25.83 12.60 -11.06
CA ASP A 529 26.10 11.56 -10.05
C ASP A 529 25.54 11.93 -8.66
N ASP A 530 25.48 13.22 -8.31
CA ASP A 530 24.87 13.67 -7.06
C ASP A 530 23.36 13.40 -7.07
N ALA A 531 22.70 13.70 -8.19
CA ALA A 531 21.27 13.40 -8.36
C ALA A 531 21.00 11.90 -8.31
N ARG A 532 21.89 11.11 -8.94
CA ARG A 532 21.76 9.64 -8.95
C ARG A 532 21.94 9.06 -7.55
N ARG A 533 22.95 9.52 -6.79
CA ARG A 533 23.16 9.13 -5.39
C ARG A 533 21.94 9.51 -4.53
N SER A 534 21.44 10.73 -4.68
CA SER A 534 20.25 11.23 -3.98
C SER A 534 19.02 10.33 -4.28
N PHE A 535 18.80 10.02 -5.55
CA PHE A 535 17.69 9.16 -6.00
C PHE A 535 17.77 7.78 -5.35
N GLN A 536 18.94 7.14 -5.38
CA GLN A 536 19.11 5.80 -4.77
C GLN A 536 19.00 5.85 -3.25
N ALA A 537 19.56 6.89 -2.61
CA ALA A 537 19.48 7.06 -1.16
C ALA A 537 18.02 7.23 -0.69
N LEU A 538 17.20 7.99 -1.43
CA LEU A 538 15.77 8.15 -1.11
C LEU A 538 15.04 6.80 -1.24
N LYS A 539 15.33 6.02 -2.28
CA LYS A 539 14.75 4.69 -2.44
C LYS A 539 15.12 3.79 -1.24
N THR A 540 16.39 3.74 -0.88
CA THR A 540 16.88 2.92 0.24
C THR A 540 16.23 3.35 1.56
N ALA A 541 16.18 4.66 1.82
CA ALA A 541 15.57 5.21 3.04
C ALA A 541 14.09 4.82 3.16
N MET A 542 13.37 4.84 2.06
CA MET A 542 11.94 4.45 2.05
C MET A 542 11.75 2.94 2.27
N LEU A 543 12.64 2.11 1.70
CA LEU A 543 12.60 0.66 1.93
C LEU A 543 12.86 0.30 3.39
N MET A 544 13.66 1.13 4.08
CA MET A 544 14.03 0.94 5.49
C MET A 544 13.16 1.76 6.45
N ALA A 545 12.06 2.35 5.97
CA ALA A 545 11.22 3.24 6.77
C ALA A 545 10.69 2.52 8.02
N PRO A 546 10.84 3.11 9.21
CA PRO A 546 10.34 2.50 10.44
C PRO A 546 8.82 2.63 10.56
N VAL A 547 8.23 1.88 11.48
CA VAL A 547 6.88 2.19 11.97
C VAL A 547 7.00 3.44 12.85
N LEU A 548 6.19 4.45 12.59
CA LEU A 548 6.12 5.67 13.41
C LEU A 548 5.00 5.53 14.42
N SER A 549 5.32 5.69 15.69
CA SER A 549 4.31 5.71 16.76
C SER A 549 3.43 6.94 16.64
N ILE A 550 2.20 6.83 17.10
CA ILE A 550 1.30 7.99 17.21
C ILE A 550 1.57 8.67 18.55
N TYR A 551 1.66 9.99 18.54
CA TYR A 551 2.01 10.77 19.75
C TYR A 551 1.01 10.52 20.88
N ASP A 552 1.54 10.16 22.07
CA ASP A 552 0.76 9.99 23.29
C ASP A 552 1.28 10.96 24.37
N PRO A 553 0.49 11.95 24.77
CA PRO A 553 0.95 12.95 25.75
C PRO A 553 1.17 12.39 27.17
N THR A 554 0.76 11.15 27.44
CA THR A 554 0.99 10.52 28.75
C THR A 554 2.37 9.89 28.86
N LEU A 555 3.04 9.65 27.71
CA LEU A 555 4.35 9.01 27.69
C LEU A 555 5.49 10.04 27.78
N PRO A 556 6.65 9.65 28.37
CA PRO A 556 7.83 10.51 28.35
C PRO A 556 8.22 10.82 26.89
N THR A 557 8.48 12.09 26.64
CA THR A 557 8.76 12.63 25.31
C THR A 557 10.19 13.14 25.21
N ARG A 558 10.82 12.91 24.06
CA ARG A 558 12.16 13.38 23.73
C ARG A 558 12.16 14.05 22.37
N VAL A 559 12.87 15.17 22.26
CA VAL A 559 13.18 15.84 21.01
C VAL A 559 14.70 15.82 20.85
N THR A 560 15.21 15.13 19.84
CA THR A 560 16.64 15.13 19.51
C THR A 560 16.84 16.01 18.28
N THR A 561 17.81 16.92 18.34
CA THR A 561 18.11 17.83 17.23
C THR A 561 19.57 17.70 16.82
N ASP A 562 19.84 17.98 15.54
CA ASP A 562 21.17 18.04 14.95
C ASP A 562 21.16 19.09 13.82
N ALA A 563 22.22 19.87 13.73
CA ALA A 563 22.41 20.84 12.65
C ALA A 563 23.79 20.67 12.04
N PHE A 564 23.84 20.04 10.88
CA PHE A 564 25.10 19.77 10.20
C PHE A 564 25.13 20.43 8.81
N GLY A 565 26.17 21.22 8.56
CA GLY A 565 26.36 21.89 7.27
C GLY A 565 25.22 22.85 6.95
N TYR A 566 24.46 22.52 5.91
CA TYR A 566 23.31 23.32 5.45
C TYR A 566 21.98 22.68 5.79
N GLY A 567 21.97 21.60 6.61
CA GLY A 567 20.76 20.87 6.98
C GLY A 567 20.45 20.90 8.46
N ILE A 568 19.17 20.89 8.77
CA ILE A 568 18.63 20.76 10.11
C ILE A 568 17.88 19.45 10.16
N GLY A 569 18.13 18.66 11.21
CA GLY A 569 17.41 17.43 11.49
C GLY A 569 16.84 17.43 12.90
N ALA A 570 15.71 16.77 13.09
CA ALA A 570 15.15 16.53 14.42
C ALA A 570 14.30 15.26 14.38
N VAL A 571 14.19 14.60 15.53
CA VAL A 571 13.26 13.49 15.72
C VAL A 571 12.49 13.67 17.02
N LEU A 572 11.20 13.46 16.94
CA LEU A 572 10.28 13.42 18.10
C LEU A 572 10.05 11.95 18.42
N GLU A 573 10.24 11.61 19.68
CA GLU A 573 10.13 10.21 20.14
C GLU A 573 9.31 10.12 21.43
N UNK A 574 8.60 9.06 21.75
CA UNK A 574 7.90 8.73 22.85
C UNK A 574 8.51 7.53 23.42
N HIS A 575 8.51 7.30 24.62
CA HIS A 575 9.08 6.15 25.36
C HIS A 575 7.98 5.29 25.96
N ASP A 576 7.90 4.06 25.58
CA ASP A 576 6.83 3.17 26.06
C ASP A 576 7.23 2.20 27.20
N UNK A 577 8.30 2.35 27.67
CA UNK A 577 8.73 1.56 28.69
C UNK A 577 9.83 0.73 28.32
N ASP A 578 9.75 0.39 27.11
CA ASP A 578 10.84 -0.49 26.65
C ASP A 578 11.89 0.27 25.81
N UNK A 579 11.39 1.03 24.86
CA UNK A 579 12.28 1.73 23.99
C UNK A 579 11.78 3.12 23.69
N TRP A 580 12.69 3.74 22.98
CA TRP A 580 12.26 5.02 22.36
C TRP A 580 11.74 4.75 20.97
N HIS A 581 10.51 5.18 20.65
CA HIS A 581 9.88 4.99 19.34
C HIS A 581 9.74 6.32 18.63
N PRO A 582 10.15 6.42 17.37
CA PRO A 582 9.99 7.66 16.62
C PRO A 582 8.51 7.93 16.31
N VAL A 583 8.12 9.18 16.52
CA VAL A 583 6.80 9.71 16.13
C VAL A 583 6.90 10.39 14.77
N GLU A 584 7.97 11.18 14.58
CA GLU A 584 8.18 11.87 13.31
C GLU A 584 9.65 12.29 13.20
N TYR A 585 10.19 12.12 12.00
CA TYR A 585 11.44 12.75 11.60
C TYR A 585 11.14 14.07 10.89
N PHE A 586 11.85 15.09 11.27
CA PHE A 586 11.75 16.42 10.68
C PHE A 586 13.09 16.79 10.07
N SER A 587 13.07 17.38 8.88
CA SER A 587 14.29 17.83 8.22
C SER A 587 14.00 19.11 7.43
N HIS A 588 14.93 20.05 7.49
CA HIS A 588 14.80 21.31 6.78
C HIS A 588 16.18 21.83 6.35
N LYS A 589 16.21 22.55 5.26
CA LYS A 589 17.43 23.24 4.85
C LYS A 589 17.63 24.48 5.72
N VAL A 590 18.87 24.75 6.15
CA VAL A 590 19.20 25.98 6.88
C VAL A 590 18.79 27.18 6.01
N PRO A 591 17.98 28.11 6.52
CA PRO A 591 17.62 29.30 5.74
C PRO A 591 18.85 30.07 5.30
N PRO A 592 18.87 30.67 4.10
CA PRO A 592 20.06 31.40 3.61
C PRO A 592 20.58 32.46 4.56
N ILE A 593 19.71 33.16 5.28
CA ILE A 593 20.07 34.20 6.24
C ILE A 593 20.89 33.65 7.42
N ASN A 594 20.72 32.36 7.72
CA ASN A 594 21.40 31.67 8.82
C ASN A 594 22.55 30.77 8.34
N SER A 595 22.86 30.77 7.04
CA SER A 595 23.87 29.85 6.47
C SER A 595 25.28 30.11 7.03
N LEU A 596 25.58 31.35 7.39
CA LEU A 596 26.89 31.78 7.95
C LEU A 596 26.91 31.77 9.49
N ASP A 597 25.82 31.44 10.14
CA ASP A 597 25.78 31.35 11.61
C ASP A 597 26.73 30.23 12.09
N ASP A 598 27.21 30.38 13.31
CA ASP A 598 28.05 29.37 13.95
C ASP A 598 27.24 28.10 14.30
N ALA A 599 27.91 27.02 14.64
CA ALA A 599 27.30 25.73 14.93
C ALA A 599 26.27 25.83 16.07
N ARG A 600 26.59 26.61 17.11
CA ARG A 600 25.69 26.79 18.26
C ARG A 600 24.37 27.45 17.85
N LYS A 601 24.44 28.50 17.01
CA LYS A 601 23.21 29.17 16.52
C LYS A 601 22.39 28.27 15.62
N LYS A 602 23.04 27.47 14.76
CA LYS A 602 22.35 26.51 13.88
C LYS A 602 21.66 25.42 14.72
N GLU A 603 22.30 24.93 15.77
CA GLU A 603 21.69 23.97 16.70
C GLU A 603 20.47 24.56 17.41
N LEU A 604 20.59 25.81 17.89
CA LEU A 604 19.46 26.50 18.51
C LEU A 604 18.33 26.71 17.50
N LEU A 605 18.67 27.07 16.27
CA LEU A 605 17.70 27.19 15.16
C LEU A 605 17.00 25.86 14.89
N ALA A 606 17.74 24.75 14.90
CA ALA A 606 17.17 23.41 14.71
C ALA A 606 16.11 23.14 15.78
N PHE A 607 16.40 23.46 17.04
CA PHE A 607 15.46 23.30 18.15
C PHE A 607 14.23 24.19 17.97
N VAL A 608 14.42 25.47 17.62
CA VAL A 608 13.31 26.39 17.36
C VAL A 608 12.39 25.87 16.25
N MET A 609 12.97 25.35 15.18
CA MET A 609 12.21 24.83 14.05
C MET A 609 11.45 23.53 14.43
N ALA A 610 12.10 22.67 15.21
CA ALA A 610 11.47 21.47 15.77
C ALA A 610 10.27 21.84 16.67
N LEU A 611 10.47 22.83 17.56
CA LEU A 611 9.39 23.33 18.45
C LEU A 611 8.23 23.93 17.64
N LYS A 612 8.51 24.64 16.54
CA LYS A 612 7.47 25.18 15.65
C LYS A 612 6.69 24.03 14.97
N ARG A 613 7.41 23.02 14.49
CA ARG A 613 6.80 21.83 13.83
C ARG A 613 5.87 21.08 14.79
N TRP A 614 6.34 20.85 16.02
CA TRP A 614 5.65 20.03 17.02
C TRP A 614 5.00 20.86 18.13
N ARG A 615 4.71 22.15 17.86
CA ARG A 615 4.12 23.06 18.83
C ARG A 615 2.84 22.50 19.46
N HIS A 616 1.98 21.90 18.67
CA HIS A 616 0.70 21.35 19.09
C HIS A 616 0.84 20.13 19.99
N PHE A 617 1.96 19.41 19.94
CA PHE A 617 2.27 18.31 20.84
C PHE A 617 2.90 18.78 22.15
N LEU A 618 3.78 19.79 22.08
CA LEU A 618 4.72 20.11 23.15
C LEU A 618 4.31 21.31 24.01
N LEU A 619 3.52 22.25 23.45
CA LEU A 619 3.15 23.46 24.18
C LEU A 619 2.09 23.16 25.24
N GLY A 620 2.36 23.55 26.50
CA GLY A 620 1.43 23.38 27.63
C GLY A 620 1.24 21.93 28.04
N ARG A 621 2.13 21.05 27.61
CA ARG A 621 2.10 19.63 27.94
C ARG A 621 3.15 19.29 29.01
N ARG A 622 3.30 17.99 29.31
CA ARG A 622 4.28 17.45 30.24
C ARG A 622 5.70 17.85 29.84
N ARG A 623 6.58 18.05 30.81
CA ARG A 623 8.00 18.35 30.56
C ARG A 623 8.63 17.25 29.70
N PHE A 624 9.33 17.64 28.63
CA PHE A 624 10.02 16.73 27.72
C PHE A 624 11.54 16.93 27.80
N THR A 625 12.31 16.02 27.24
CA THR A 625 13.77 16.11 27.18
C THR A 625 14.20 16.63 25.80
N TRP A 626 15.01 17.69 25.79
CA TRP A 626 15.70 18.14 24.57
C TRP A 626 17.12 17.58 24.54
N VAL A 627 17.46 16.77 23.53
CA VAL A 627 18.79 16.19 23.35
C VAL A 627 19.53 16.98 22.25
N THR A 628 20.76 17.40 22.57
CA THR A 628 21.64 18.14 21.67
C THR A 628 23.09 17.69 21.88
N ASP A 629 23.90 17.73 20.83
CA ASP A 629 25.34 17.47 20.93
C ASP A 629 26.15 18.75 21.29
N ASN A 630 25.47 19.88 21.45
CA ASN A 630 26.11 21.16 21.76
C ASN A 630 26.00 21.44 23.28
N ASN A 631 27.05 21.09 24.02
CA ASN A 631 27.06 21.24 25.48
C ASN A 631 26.76 22.66 25.96
N PRO A 632 27.31 23.75 25.37
CA PRO A 632 26.93 25.11 25.80
C PRO A 632 25.46 25.43 25.77
N LEU A 633 24.66 24.77 24.89
CA LEU A 633 23.23 25.03 24.82
C LEU A 633 22.47 24.49 26.03
N THR A 634 23.04 23.55 26.80
CA THR A 634 22.38 23.07 28.03
C THR A 634 22.35 24.16 29.11
N TYR A 635 23.17 25.20 28.97
CA TYR A 635 23.27 26.33 29.89
C TYR A 635 22.76 27.65 29.27
N TYR A 636 21.99 27.61 28.20
CA TYR A 636 21.58 28.81 27.44
C TYR A 636 20.84 29.84 28.32
N LYS A 637 20.11 29.40 29.35
CA LYS A 637 19.35 30.26 30.24
C LYS A 637 20.22 31.06 31.23
N THR A 638 21.47 30.64 31.42
CA THR A 638 22.38 31.28 32.40
C THR A 638 23.41 32.19 31.73
N GLN A 639 23.33 32.41 30.41
CA GLN A 639 24.23 33.27 29.68
C GLN A 639 23.83 34.75 29.79
N ASP A 640 24.74 35.59 30.25
CA ASP A 640 24.48 37.01 30.53
C ASP A 640 24.28 37.89 29.30
N THR A 641 24.68 37.40 28.11
CA THR A 641 24.57 38.19 26.88
C THR A 641 23.74 37.47 25.82
N VAL A 642 22.53 37.95 25.61
CA VAL A 642 21.65 37.48 24.52
C VAL A 642 21.75 38.48 23.37
N SER A 643 22.29 38.05 22.22
CA SER A 643 22.36 38.91 21.05
C SER A 643 20.93 39.20 20.53
N SER A 644 20.78 40.34 19.85
CA SER A 644 19.50 40.77 19.28
C SER A 644 18.93 39.75 18.30
N THR A 645 19.78 38.92 17.69
CA THR A 645 19.36 37.89 16.73
C THR A 645 18.82 36.62 17.40
N ILE A 646 19.26 36.31 18.64
CA ILE A 646 18.86 35.10 19.38
C ILE A 646 17.67 35.39 20.33
N GLY A 647 17.50 36.65 20.76
CA GLY A 647 16.48 37.06 21.71
C GLY A 647 15.08 36.53 21.39
N PRO A 648 14.57 36.74 20.16
CA PRO A 648 13.25 36.22 19.78
C PRO A 648 13.15 34.69 19.86
N TRP A 649 14.24 33.97 19.60
CA TRP A 649 14.28 32.51 19.70
C TRP A 649 14.20 32.04 21.16
N VAL A 650 14.97 32.69 22.03
CA VAL A 650 14.95 32.38 23.48
C VAL A 650 13.55 32.62 24.05
N TYR A 651 12.94 33.77 23.74
CA TYR A 651 11.57 34.08 24.15
C TYR A 651 10.56 33.01 23.68
N PHE A 652 10.72 32.53 22.44
CA PHE A 652 9.84 31.47 21.90
C PHE A 652 10.09 30.14 22.61
N ILE A 653 11.35 29.76 22.83
CA ILE A 653 11.75 28.50 23.50
C ILE A 653 11.21 28.48 24.94
N ASP A 654 11.25 29.62 25.65
CA ASP A 654 10.82 29.75 27.06
C ASP A 654 9.32 29.48 27.26
N GLN A 655 8.54 29.42 26.18
CA GLN A 655 7.12 29.02 26.27
C GLN A 655 6.96 27.53 26.55
N PHE A 656 8.00 26.72 26.40
CA PHE A 656 7.95 25.26 26.53
C PHE A 656 8.65 24.79 27.81
N ASP A 657 8.13 23.71 28.41
CA ASP A 657 8.71 23.11 29.60
C ASP A 657 9.56 21.89 29.19
N PHE A 658 10.87 22.00 29.30
CA PHE A 658 11.79 20.94 28.88
C PHE A 658 13.05 20.92 29.74
N THR A 659 13.79 19.81 29.66
CA THR A 659 15.11 19.64 30.28
C THR A 659 16.14 19.40 29.17
N PRO A 660 17.14 20.27 29.00
CA PRO A 660 18.20 20.00 28.03
C PRO A 660 19.14 18.90 28.53
N LYS A 661 19.55 18.04 27.61
CA LYS A 661 20.49 16.94 27.87
C LYS A 661 21.56 16.91 26.80
N HIS A 662 22.81 16.96 27.21
CA HIS A 662 23.94 16.82 26.29
C HIS A 662 24.24 15.34 26.03
N VAL A 663 24.43 15.02 24.75
CA VAL A 663 24.90 13.70 24.30
C VAL A 663 26.05 13.96 23.31
N PRO A 664 27.24 13.34 23.52
CA PRO A 664 28.36 13.57 22.61
C PRO A 664 28.01 13.31 21.15
N GLY A 665 28.58 14.10 20.25
CA GLY A 665 28.21 14.13 18.83
C GLY A 665 28.17 12.78 18.13
N LEU A 666 29.11 11.88 18.45
CA LEU A 666 29.11 10.53 17.88
C LEU A 666 27.84 9.74 18.30
N SER A 667 27.50 9.78 19.60
CA SER A 667 26.31 9.10 20.11
C SER A 667 25.02 9.77 19.65
N ASN A 668 25.02 11.08 19.47
CA ASN A 668 23.87 11.82 18.93
C ASN A 668 23.64 11.42 17.46
N ARG A 669 24.72 11.32 16.70
CA ARG A 669 24.66 10.84 15.31
C ARG A 669 24.19 9.40 15.22
N GLU A 670 24.65 8.53 16.10
CA GLU A 670 24.17 7.14 16.17
C GLU A 670 22.67 7.07 16.42
N GLN A 671 22.14 7.93 17.27
CA GLN A 671 20.70 8.00 17.53
C GLN A 671 19.91 8.55 16.33
N MET A 672 20.48 9.52 15.60
CA MET A 672 19.82 10.14 14.44
C MET A 672 20.22 9.52 13.10
N HIS A 673 21.46 9.02 12.98
CA HIS A 673 22.08 8.67 11.70
C HIS A 673 22.48 7.18 11.58
N SER A 674 22.18 6.33 12.55
CA SER A 674 22.50 4.89 12.43
C SER A 674 21.94 4.26 11.14
N ARG A 675 20.90 4.88 10.57
CA ARG A 675 20.33 4.48 9.29
C ARG A 675 20.88 5.28 8.10
N GLU A 676 21.35 6.53 8.33
CA GLU A 676 21.93 7.34 7.25
C GLU A 676 23.28 6.80 6.77
N ASP A 677 24.14 6.40 7.71
CA ASP A 677 25.44 5.84 7.37
C ASP A 677 25.32 4.54 6.56
N LEU A 678 24.30 3.73 6.86
CA LEU A 678 23.94 2.55 6.07
C LEU A 678 23.47 2.93 4.66
N ILE A 679 22.68 4.01 4.54
CA ILE A 679 22.12 4.48 3.27
C ILE A 679 23.24 5.01 2.36
N PHE A 680 24.29 5.67 2.92
CA PHE A 680 25.38 6.21 2.12
C PHE A 680 26.52 5.20 1.90
N ALA A 681 26.57 4.11 2.66
CA ALA A 681 27.57 3.03 2.49
C ALA A 681 27.16 2.02 1.40
N LEU A 682 25.88 1.94 1.07
CA LEU A 682 25.32 1.12 -0.01
C LEU A 682 25.21 1.93 -1.31
#